data_7274d83cfa0f28068585f168bfc8e3be
#
_entry.id   7274d83cfa0f28068585f168bfc8e3be
#
_cell.length_a   1.000
_cell.length_b   1.000
_cell.length_c   1.000
_cell.angle_alpha   90.00
_cell.angle_beta   90.00
_cell.angle_gamma   90.00
#
_symmetry.space_group_name_H-M   'P 1'
#
loop_
_entity.id
_entity.type
_entity.pdbx_description
1 polymer ?
#
loop_
_entity_poly.entity_id
_entity_poly.type
_entity_poly.pdbx_seq_one_letter_code
_entity_poly.pdbx_strand_id
1 'polypeptide(L)'
;MPNDVLYRLLTMPVIPKAMANDVAEVLSSHQMTQKLPKPKNLQPIEKIYGTPQPIIRFGHIDTQQLPYNMRRDYWQQQWIDKQYVKAELSFAYETGEIPARMDAEIPFFTTQKNGKRYQQYRDIKAENKAIRGLKKQCNTFEWLKIGSSVSRHQATIEHNQALSTLLPIDKFHEIGWQVEHLADSPINADLSQNLELLVEPLTGENGDDGNHWFEVGATVSNSDGHRYDLLNIVAYLLEQYPYLMHKNIEQLFDKDHLFAINVGQGRPALAVAFKDILPILQNLTHLLSQNERKIDRYDAQALFDLEHTLGMAWQMPEKLKTFSEKLKAGYQSNLPTPQGFHGELRPYQQQGLAWLQFLAQTEHGGVLADDMGLGKTAQTLAHILMEKQAGHLTERPVLIVAPTSLMHNWQKETEKFTPELSVLLLHGANRHDDFDKIKQHDIVLTTYPLVVRDEEILKNHQFHQIILDEAQNIKNPHSKSAQVLRSLTAKHRLCLTGTPMENHLGELWSLFYFLMPGFLGSQDVFNKHYRHPIEKKGDNRKRERLVNRIKPFMLRRLKTDVAKELPPKTTIEVNIDMNDEQSKLYEAVRATMQDSIKQIIAQQGFKRSQIQILDALLKLRQVCCHPSLLNLDSLPKGKNTVKPKTMHSAKLDYLIETVTDMVAEGRKVLIFSQFTSMLALIEQRLQSENIGFSKLTGKTKKRSEAIEAFQSGQVPVFLISLKAGGVGLNLTTADTVIHYDPWWNPAAEDQASDRAWRIGQDKPVFVYKLITNQSIEEKILDMQKNKAELAQSILSTDHEGDIKLSEDEWLGLFDKFLGYVLMGMIHRNRFNLTFS
;
A
#
# COMPACT_ATOMS: atom_id res chain seq x y z
N MET A 1 41.18 22.17 -60.50
CA MET A 1 41.90 22.87 -59.45
C MET A 1 41.68 22.08 -58.14
N PRO A 2 42.69 21.80 -57.36
CA PRO A 2 42.47 21.16 -56.00
C PRO A 2 41.61 22.03 -55.12
N ASN A 3 40.75 21.37 -54.31
CA ASN A 3 39.78 22.08 -53.50
C ASN A 3 40.40 23.02 -52.42
N ASP A 4 41.62 22.71 -51.99
CA ASP A 4 42.40 23.54 -51.08
C ASP A 4 42.86 24.84 -51.69
N VAL A 5 43.22 24.80 -52.98
CA VAL A 5 43.62 25.98 -53.75
C VAL A 5 42.40 26.85 -54.03
N LEU A 6 41.25 26.22 -54.39
CA LEU A 6 40.00 26.95 -54.59
C LEU A 6 39.55 27.65 -53.33
N TYR A 7 39.66 26.97 -52.15
CA TYR A 7 39.33 27.53 -50.86
C TYR A 7 40.25 28.73 -50.51
N ARG A 8 41.52 28.59 -50.70
CA ARG A 8 42.49 29.68 -50.46
C ARG A 8 42.21 30.90 -51.38
N LEU A 9 41.88 30.70 -52.67
CA LEU A 9 41.49 31.77 -53.56
C LEU A 9 40.18 32.47 -53.17
N LEU A 10 39.19 31.71 -52.74
CA LEU A 10 37.87 32.25 -52.25
C LEU A 10 37.98 32.97 -50.90
N THR A 11 38.97 32.64 -50.08
CA THR A 11 39.24 33.28 -48.81
C THR A 11 40.36 34.36 -48.86
N MET A 12 40.92 34.60 -49.97
CA MET A 12 41.90 35.67 -50.12
C MET A 12 41.29 37.04 -49.77
N PRO A 13 42.02 37.88 -49.05
CA PRO A 13 41.64 39.27 -48.84
C PRO A 13 41.51 40.00 -50.18
N VAL A 14 40.63 40.98 -50.16
CA VAL A 14 40.41 41.81 -51.37
C VAL A 14 41.75 42.47 -51.76
N ILE A 15 42.20 42.20 -52.93
CA ILE A 15 43.41 42.75 -53.45
C ILE A 15 43.23 44.23 -53.70
N PRO A 16 44.07 45.11 -53.13
CA PRO A 16 44.00 46.53 -53.34
C PRO A 16 44.17 46.88 -54.86
N LYS A 17 43.48 47.90 -55.36
CA LYS A 17 43.46 48.30 -56.74
C LYS A 17 44.86 48.53 -57.26
N ALA A 18 45.78 49.07 -56.46
CA ALA A 18 47.17 49.31 -56.81
C ALA A 18 47.98 48.01 -57.09
N MET A 19 47.56 46.85 -56.49
CA MET A 19 48.25 45.55 -56.68
C MET A 19 47.50 44.64 -57.69
N ALA A 20 46.42 45.08 -58.29
CA ALA A 20 45.59 44.23 -59.14
C ALA A 20 46.31 43.82 -60.42
N ASN A 21 47.17 44.68 -60.91
CA ASN A 21 47.98 44.42 -62.13
C ASN A 21 49.14 43.47 -61.85
N ASP A 22 49.78 43.64 -60.67
CA ASP A 22 50.92 42.77 -60.29
C ASP A 22 50.44 41.37 -59.99
N VAL A 23 49.29 41.24 -59.32
CA VAL A 23 48.65 39.92 -59.03
C VAL A 23 48.16 39.29 -60.37
N ALA A 24 47.61 40.04 -61.28
CA ALA A 24 47.22 39.56 -62.65
C ALA A 24 48.42 39.06 -63.44
N GLU A 25 49.56 39.70 -63.34
CA GLU A 25 50.81 39.30 -63.99
C GLU A 25 51.41 38.02 -63.43
N VAL A 26 51.39 37.90 -62.10
CA VAL A 26 51.79 36.67 -61.34
C VAL A 26 50.86 35.51 -61.68
N LEU A 27 49.55 35.70 -61.65
CA LEU A 27 48.58 34.68 -62.04
C LEU A 27 48.70 34.26 -63.51
N SER A 28 49.04 35.15 -64.36
CA SER A 28 49.25 34.86 -65.79
C SER A 28 50.49 34.05 -66.03
N SER A 29 51.61 34.29 -65.30
CA SER A 29 52.86 33.54 -65.43
C SER A 29 52.73 32.08 -64.99
N HIS A 30 51.69 31.70 -64.18
CA HIS A 30 51.45 30.35 -63.61
C HIS A 30 50.39 29.54 -64.39
N GLN A 31 50.09 29.88 -65.68
CA GLN A 31 49.09 29.18 -66.53
C GLN A 31 47.65 29.05 -65.83
N MET A 32 47.36 29.80 -64.83
CA MET A 32 46.07 29.80 -64.16
C MET A 32 45.03 30.76 -64.76
N THR A 33 45.48 31.64 -65.69
CA THR A 33 44.65 32.71 -66.26
C THR A 33 43.49 32.21 -67.14
N GLN A 34 43.53 30.98 -67.62
CA GLN A 34 42.44 30.46 -68.46
C GLN A 34 41.21 30.05 -67.65
N LYS A 35 41.32 29.94 -66.31
CA LYS A 35 40.24 29.45 -65.42
C LYS A 35 39.74 30.45 -64.40
N LEU A 36 40.36 31.61 -64.29
CA LEU A 36 39.96 32.62 -63.27
C LEU A 36 39.55 33.92 -64.01
N PRO A 37 38.46 34.58 -63.63
CA PRO A 37 38.05 35.85 -64.13
C PRO A 37 39.08 36.93 -63.76
N LYS A 38 39.43 37.81 -64.69
CA LYS A 38 40.29 38.96 -64.41
C LYS A 38 39.74 39.81 -63.24
N PRO A 39 40.64 40.30 -62.38
CA PRO A 39 40.24 41.20 -61.33
C PRO A 39 39.45 42.39 -61.83
N LYS A 40 38.23 42.61 -61.40
CA LYS A 40 37.45 43.82 -61.69
C LYS A 40 37.95 44.95 -60.79
N ASN A 41 38.02 46.18 -61.30
CA ASN A 41 38.19 47.36 -60.45
C ASN A 41 37.09 47.41 -59.43
N LEU A 42 37.44 47.12 -58.17
CA LEU A 42 36.50 47.08 -57.07
C LEU A 42 36.39 48.48 -56.49
N GLN A 43 35.18 48.88 -56.15
CA GLN A 43 34.93 50.09 -55.34
C GLN A 43 35.73 50.10 -54.03
N PRO A 44 36.12 51.27 -53.52
CA PRO A 44 36.84 51.34 -52.24
C PRO A 44 36.09 50.65 -51.19
N ILE A 45 36.79 49.84 -50.37
CA ILE A 45 36.23 49.11 -49.28
C ILE A 45 36.25 50.01 -48.09
N GLU A 46 35.07 50.20 -47.49
CA GLU A 46 34.90 50.95 -46.23
C GLU A 46 35.24 50.06 -45.05
N LYS A 47 36.13 50.51 -44.15
CA LYS A 47 36.52 49.81 -42.93
C LYS A 47 35.60 50.18 -41.82
N ILE A 48 34.90 49.13 -41.21
CA ILE A 48 33.98 49.35 -40.08
C ILE A 48 34.52 48.64 -38.89
N TYR A 49 34.46 49.30 -37.73
CA TYR A 49 34.77 48.80 -36.40
C TYR A 49 33.51 48.86 -35.59
N GLY A 50 33.19 47.80 -34.83
CA GLY A 50 32.00 47.75 -34.00
C GLY A 50 32.08 46.66 -32.93
N THR A 51 31.28 46.80 -31.91
CA THR A 51 31.12 45.78 -30.89
C THR A 51 30.16 44.68 -31.39
N PRO A 52 30.49 43.41 -31.23
CA PRO A 52 29.60 42.31 -31.63
C PRO A 52 28.39 42.19 -30.72
N GLN A 53 27.21 41.94 -31.31
CA GLN A 53 26.04 41.48 -30.60
C GLN A 53 26.07 39.94 -30.61
N PRO A 54 26.22 39.26 -29.48
CA PRO A 54 26.19 37.80 -29.45
C PRO A 54 24.77 37.28 -29.62
N ILE A 55 24.61 36.28 -30.48
CA ILE A 55 23.33 35.63 -30.78
C ILE A 55 23.48 34.14 -30.50
N ILE A 56 22.52 33.56 -29.77
CA ILE A 56 22.37 32.14 -29.53
C ILE A 56 21.04 31.66 -30.12
N ARG A 57 21.08 30.61 -30.97
CA ARG A 57 19.91 29.98 -31.58
C ARG A 57 19.81 28.55 -31.11
N PHE A 58 18.67 28.17 -30.58
CA PHE A 58 18.44 26.81 -30.10
C PHE A 58 17.67 25.99 -31.11
N GLY A 59 18.07 24.73 -31.25
CA GLY A 59 17.45 23.75 -32.14
C GLY A 59 17.55 22.33 -31.59
N HIS A 60 16.91 21.38 -32.28
CA HIS A 60 16.99 19.96 -31.95
C HIS A 60 18.39 19.41 -32.26
N ILE A 61 18.84 18.47 -31.39
CA ILE A 61 20.08 17.73 -31.61
C ILE A 61 19.78 16.25 -31.91
N ASP A 62 20.38 15.71 -32.96
CA ASP A 62 20.43 14.28 -33.19
C ASP A 62 21.38 13.62 -32.16
N THR A 63 20.93 12.57 -31.48
CA THR A 63 21.73 11.80 -30.53
C THR A 63 23.04 11.27 -31.10
N GLN A 64 23.09 11.04 -32.42
CA GLN A 64 24.33 10.66 -33.11
C GLN A 64 25.39 11.77 -33.14
N GLN A 65 25.00 13.03 -33.00
CA GLN A 65 25.89 14.19 -32.97
C GLN A 65 26.45 14.51 -31.58
N LEU A 66 25.95 13.86 -30.54
CA LEU A 66 26.44 14.06 -29.17
C LEU A 66 27.88 13.60 -29.00
N PRO A 67 28.73 14.30 -28.23
CA PRO A 67 30.06 13.85 -27.82
C PRO A 67 30.04 12.44 -27.19
N TYR A 68 31.12 11.67 -27.37
CA TYR A 68 31.21 10.29 -26.94
C TYR A 68 30.99 10.10 -25.43
N ASN A 69 31.52 11.00 -24.61
CA ASN A 69 31.29 11.03 -23.17
C ASN A 69 29.81 11.16 -22.81
N MET A 70 29.06 12.02 -23.52
CA MET A 70 27.61 12.19 -23.33
C MET A 70 26.80 11.00 -23.87
N ARG A 71 27.24 10.34 -24.95
CA ARG A 71 26.64 9.08 -25.42
C ARG A 71 26.88 7.92 -24.46
N ARG A 72 28.02 7.88 -23.78
CA ARG A 72 28.35 6.84 -22.83
C ARG A 72 27.42 6.87 -21.62
N ASP A 73 27.06 8.05 -21.11
CA ASP A 73 26.10 8.21 -20.03
C ASP A 73 24.69 7.75 -20.43
N TYR A 74 24.32 7.92 -21.68
CA TYR A 74 23.08 7.40 -22.29
C TYR A 74 23.05 5.87 -22.30
N TRP A 75 24.17 5.19 -22.62
CA TRP A 75 24.25 3.72 -22.73
C TRP A 75 24.50 3.02 -21.40
N GLN A 76 24.97 3.70 -20.36
CA GLN A 76 25.30 3.11 -19.05
C GLN A 76 24.10 3.06 -18.07
N GLN A 77 22.85 3.15 -18.54
CA GLN A 77 21.64 2.95 -17.71
C GLN A 77 21.66 3.70 -16.36
N GLN A 78 22.23 4.86 -16.29
CA GLN A 78 21.87 5.77 -15.21
C GLN A 78 20.54 6.42 -15.61
N TRP A 79 19.51 6.17 -14.84
CA TRP A 79 18.07 6.36 -15.00
C TRP A 79 17.58 7.80 -15.27
N ILE A 80 18.43 8.67 -15.71
CA ILE A 80 18.14 10.06 -16.04
C ILE A 80 18.55 10.28 -17.51
N ASP A 81 17.57 10.31 -18.40
CA ASP A 81 17.76 10.78 -19.79
C ASP A 81 18.16 12.25 -19.74
N LYS A 82 19.46 12.52 -19.77
CA LYS A 82 19.98 13.87 -19.96
C LYS A 82 19.70 14.25 -21.41
N GLN A 83 18.66 15.03 -21.60
CA GLN A 83 18.37 15.60 -22.91
C GLN A 83 19.26 16.81 -23.14
N TYR A 84 19.82 16.91 -24.33
CA TYR A 84 20.66 18.04 -24.77
C TYR A 84 20.00 18.78 -25.92
N VAL A 85 20.18 20.10 -25.93
CA VAL A 85 19.78 20.96 -27.05
C VAL A 85 20.99 21.43 -27.80
N LYS A 86 20.84 21.60 -29.10
CA LYS A 86 21.83 22.24 -29.96
C LYS A 86 21.74 23.74 -29.81
N ALA A 87 22.86 24.39 -29.50
CA ALA A 87 23.01 25.85 -29.50
C ALA A 87 23.90 26.28 -30.67
N GLU A 88 23.34 27.08 -31.55
CA GLU A 88 24.13 27.74 -32.62
C GLU A 88 24.49 29.15 -32.15
N LEU A 89 25.78 29.44 -32.11
CA LEU A 89 26.33 30.68 -31.62
C LEU A 89 26.96 31.50 -32.73
N SER A 90 26.57 32.76 -32.78
CA SER A 90 27.11 33.72 -33.74
C SER A 90 27.26 35.11 -33.14
N PHE A 91 27.97 35.98 -33.86
CA PHE A 91 28.14 37.36 -33.54
C PHE A 91 27.67 38.24 -34.70
N ALA A 92 26.67 39.06 -34.44
CA ALA A 92 26.19 40.03 -35.36
C ALA A 92 26.97 41.34 -35.23
N TYR A 93 27.43 41.81 -36.37
CA TYR A 93 28.03 43.11 -36.54
C TYR A 93 27.15 43.97 -37.47
N GLU A 94 27.43 45.27 -37.56
CA GLU A 94 26.61 46.17 -38.35
C GLU A 94 26.44 45.76 -39.81
N THR A 95 27.46 45.06 -40.33
CA THR A 95 27.53 44.71 -41.77
C THR A 95 27.22 43.25 -42.07
N GLY A 96 27.14 42.37 -41.02
CA GLY A 96 26.87 40.96 -41.22
C GLY A 96 27.12 40.13 -39.97
N GLU A 97 26.83 38.84 -40.05
CA GLU A 97 26.94 37.86 -38.96
C GLU A 97 28.05 36.84 -39.22
N ILE A 98 28.77 36.42 -38.19
CA ILE A 98 29.84 35.42 -38.26
C ILE A 98 29.70 34.35 -37.18
N PRO A 99 30.20 33.12 -37.40
CA PRO A 99 30.24 32.05 -36.40
C PRO A 99 31.09 32.42 -35.18
N ALA A 100 30.64 31.97 -33.98
CA ALA A 100 31.25 32.32 -32.71
C ALA A 100 32.73 31.85 -32.52
N ARG A 101 33.17 30.88 -33.29
CA ARG A 101 34.53 30.30 -33.24
C ARG A 101 35.25 30.43 -34.57
N MET A 102 35.10 31.55 -35.24
CA MET A 102 35.89 31.83 -36.42
C MET A 102 37.37 32.00 -36.01
N ASP A 103 38.28 31.54 -36.88
CA ASP A 103 39.72 31.58 -36.60
C ASP A 103 40.20 32.97 -36.13
N ALA A 104 40.92 32.99 -35.03
CA ALA A 104 41.39 34.27 -34.41
C ALA A 104 42.44 34.99 -35.27
N GLU A 105 43.04 34.28 -36.21
CA GLU A 105 43.97 34.87 -37.17
C GLU A 105 43.30 35.75 -38.24
N ILE A 106 41.96 35.65 -38.35
CA ILE A 106 41.17 36.45 -39.28
C ILE A 106 40.55 37.67 -38.50
N PRO A 107 41.22 38.83 -38.51
CA PRO A 107 40.78 39.98 -37.71
C PRO A 107 39.60 40.73 -38.34
N PHE A 108 39.19 40.39 -39.55
CA PHE A 108 38.09 41.05 -40.27
C PHE A 108 37.38 40.04 -41.19
N PHE A 109 36.18 40.39 -41.64
CA PHE A 109 35.51 39.72 -42.77
C PHE A 109 34.94 40.75 -43.73
N THR A 110 34.74 40.33 -44.94
CA THR A 110 34.17 41.20 -45.98
C THR A 110 32.76 40.85 -46.32
N THR A 111 31.88 41.83 -46.31
CA THR A 111 30.46 41.67 -46.59
C THR A 111 30.02 42.72 -47.62
N GLN A 112 28.88 42.47 -48.29
CA GLN A 112 28.25 43.41 -49.18
C GLN A 112 26.85 43.75 -48.68
N LYS A 113 26.61 45.05 -48.47
CA LYS A 113 25.31 45.55 -48.00
C LYS A 113 24.92 46.73 -48.92
N ASN A 114 23.68 46.74 -49.41
CA ASN A 114 23.16 47.77 -50.34
C ASN A 114 24.14 48.11 -51.52
N GLY A 115 24.75 47.09 -52.15
CA GLY A 115 25.65 47.27 -53.30
C GLY A 115 27.07 47.78 -52.96
N LYS A 116 27.30 48.21 -51.72
CA LYS A 116 28.62 48.64 -51.24
C LYS A 116 29.36 47.50 -50.52
N ARG A 117 30.68 47.46 -50.64
CA ARG A 117 31.52 46.48 -49.93
C ARG A 117 32.12 47.09 -48.69
N TYR A 118 32.06 46.28 -47.60
CA TYR A 118 32.55 46.64 -46.29
C TYR A 118 33.58 45.63 -45.80
N GLN A 119 34.59 46.11 -45.11
CA GLN A 119 35.54 45.30 -44.36
C GLN A 119 35.31 45.53 -42.88
N GLN A 120 34.58 44.55 -42.26
CA GLN A 120 34.21 44.61 -40.88
C GLN A 120 35.32 44.04 -40.03
N TYR A 121 35.88 44.84 -39.14
CA TYR A 121 36.87 44.40 -38.16
C TYR A 121 36.17 43.83 -36.95
N ARG A 122 36.71 42.71 -36.45
CA ARG A 122 36.16 41.94 -35.33
C ARG A 122 36.74 42.44 -34.02
N ASP A 123 35.90 42.47 -32.95
CA ASP A 123 36.37 42.60 -31.58
C ASP A 123 36.47 41.21 -30.93
N ILE A 124 37.57 40.51 -31.20
CA ILE A 124 37.83 39.14 -30.72
C ILE A 124 37.83 39.08 -29.16
N LYS A 125 38.21 40.17 -28.48
CA LYS A 125 38.18 40.23 -27.01
C LYS A 125 36.77 40.23 -26.49
N ALA A 126 35.87 41.00 -27.07
CA ALA A 126 34.45 41.05 -26.74
C ALA A 126 33.77 39.70 -27.04
N GLU A 127 34.04 39.12 -28.23
CA GLU A 127 33.52 37.78 -28.58
C GLU A 127 33.93 36.71 -27.56
N ASN A 128 35.20 36.63 -27.19
CA ASN A 128 35.72 35.68 -26.23
C ASN A 128 35.15 35.92 -24.80
N LYS A 129 34.93 37.19 -24.44
CA LYS A 129 34.30 37.55 -23.16
C LYS A 129 32.85 37.03 -23.12
N ALA A 130 32.08 37.21 -24.17
CA ALA A 130 30.71 36.74 -24.30
C ALA A 130 30.63 35.20 -24.17
N ILE A 131 31.48 34.45 -24.88
CA ILE A 131 31.55 32.99 -24.82
C ILE A 131 31.91 32.50 -23.38
N ARG A 132 32.87 33.17 -22.70
CA ARG A 132 33.20 32.82 -21.30
C ARG A 132 32.03 33.10 -20.37
N GLY A 133 31.29 34.19 -20.57
CA GLY A 133 30.08 34.51 -19.82
C GLY A 133 29.04 33.42 -19.96
N LEU A 134 28.77 32.97 -21.19
CA LEU A 134 27.85 31.89 -21.49
C LEU A 134 28.26 30.56 -20.81
N LYS A 135 29.55 30.20 -20.91
CA LYS A 135 30.09 28.97 -20.25
C LYS A 135 29.99 29.03 -18.72
N LYS A 136 30.11 30.19 -18.12
CA LYS A 136 29.95 30.37 -16.69
C LYS A 136 28.51 30.21 -16.26
N GLN A 137 27.56 30.63 -17.09
CA GLN A 137 26.13 30.52 -16.83
C GLN A 137 25.60 29.10 -17.10
N CYS A 138 26.16 28.43 -18.15
CA CYS A 138 25.77 27.08 -18.55
C CYS A 138 26.95 26.13 -18.32
N ASN A 139 26.95 25.44 -17.15
CA ASN A 139 28.06 24.54 -16.75
C ASN A 139 28.17 23.28 -17.63
N THR A 140 27.07 22.90 -18.31
CA THR A 140 27.00 21.77 -19.27
C THR A 140 27.30 22.17 -20.71
N PHE A 141 27.78 23.40 -20.96
CA PHE A 141 28.13 23.87 -22.30
C PHE A 141 29.33 23.14 -22.87
N GLU A 142 29.13 22.45 -23.99
CA GLU A 142 30.21 21.81 -24.73
C GLU A 142 30.11 22.04 -26.26
N TRP A 143 31.25 22.29 -26.90
CA TRP A 143 31.28 22.43 -28.37
C TRP A 143 31.05 21.08 -29.05
N LEU A 144 30.17 21.07 -30.06
CA LEU A 144 29.91 19.87 -30.87
C LEU A 144 31.13 19.45 -31.65
N LYS A 145 31.37 18.14 -31.73
CA LYS A 145 32.36 17.54 -32.60
C LYS A 145 31.68 17.03 -33.87
N ILE A 146 32.11 17.53 -35.02
CA ILE A 146 31.65 17.09 -36.36
C ILE A 146 32.81 16.35 -37.00
N GLY A 147 32.75 15.02 -37.02
CA GLY A 147 33.86 14.18 -37.41
C GLY A 147 35.07 14.34 -36.47
N SER A 148 36.27 14.62 -36.99
CA SER A 148 37.51 14.87 -36.24
C SER A 148 37.65 16.33 -35.78
N SER A 149 36.77 17.23 -36.21
CA SER A 149 36.88 18.67 -35.94
C SER A 149 35.86 19.14 -34.90
N VAL A 150 36.22 20.12 -34.08
CA VAL A 150 35.28 20.81 -33.18
C VAL A 150 34.51 21.85 -34.00
N SER A 151 33.19 21.90 -33.84
CA SER A 151 32.35 22.87 -34.53
C SER A 151 32.76 24.32 -34.21
N ARG A 152 32.65 25.17 -35.20
CA ARG A 152 32.95 26.61 -35.04
C ARG A 152 31.82 27.40 -34.39
N HIS A 153 30.58 26.92 -34.47
CA HIS A 153 29.42 27.67 -34.03
C HIS A 153 28.36 26.83 -33.35
N GLN A 154 28.54 25.52 -33.27
CA GLN A 154 27.53 24.65 -32.65
C GLN A 154 28.05 24.06 -31.34
N ALA A 155 27.23 24.14 -30.31
CA ALA A 155 27.47 23.61 -28.97
C ALA A 155 26.25 22.84 -28.47
N THR A 156 26.42 22.08 -27.40
CA THR A 156 25.34 21.44 -26.66
C THR A 156 25.20 22.06 -25.28
N ILE A 157 23.98 22.14 -24.79
CA ILE A 157 23.64 22.50 -23.42
C ILE A 157 22.61 21.50 -22.96
N GLU A 158 22.67 21.08 -21.70
CA GLU A 158 21.64 20.24 -21.09
C GLU A 158 20.29 20.95 -21.12
N HIS A 159 19.24 20.24 -21.56
CA HIS A 159 17.92 20.82 -21.83
C HIS A 159 17.34 21.56 -20.63
N ASN A 160 17.37 20.92 -19.44
CA ASN A 160 16.86 21.55 -18.23
C ASN A 160 17.65 22.76 -17.79
N GLN A 161 18.96 22.73 -17.98
CA GLN A 161 19.78 23.91 -17.69
C GLN A 161 19.51 25.02 -18.72
N ALA A 162 19.30 24.69 -19.98
CA ALA A 162 18.84 25.66 -20.96
C ALA A 162 17.50 26.28 -20.59
N LEU A 163 16.52 25.48 -20.18
CA LEU A 163 15.21 25.95 -19.73
C LEU A 163 15.30 26.82 -18.47
N SER A 164 15.99 26.36 -17.43
CA SER A 164 16.11 27.12 -16.18
C SER A 164 16.89 28.43 -16.32
N THR A 165 17.76 28.52 -17.32
CA THR A 165 18.58 29.71 -17.58
C THR A 165 17.89 30.66 -18.55
N LEU A 166 17.05 30.13 -19.45
CA LEU A 166 16.44 30.91 -20.55
C LEU A 166 15.02 31.36 -20.30
N LEU A 167 14.27 30.64 -19.44
CA LEU A 167 12.89 31.03 -19.14
C LEU A 167 12.78 32.36 -18.37
N PRO A 168 13.74 32.77 -17.52
CA PRO A 168 13.91 34.21 -17.24
C PRO A 168 14.78 34.78 -18.36
N ILE A 169 14.18 35.10 -19.52
CA ILE A 169 14.80 35.77 -20.67
C ILE A 169 15.71 36.94 -20.26
N ASP A 170 15.37 37.63 -19.21
CA ASP A 170 16.12 38.72 -18.58
C ASP A 170 17.57 38.31 -18.24
N LYS A 171 17.85 37.10 -17.80
CA LYS A 171 19.21 36.64 -17.45
C LYS A 171 20.15 36.54 -18.67
N PHE A 172 19.63 36.18 -19.85
CA PHE A 172 20.43 36.16 -21.07
C PHE A 172 20.68 37.55 -21.59
N HIS A 173 19.69 38.44 -21.48
CA HIS A 173 19.88 39.85 -21.79
C HIS A 173 20.88 40.50 -20.84
N GLU A 174 20.88 40.17 -19.55
CA GLU A 174 21.86 40.66 -18.56
C GLU A 174 23.32 40.31 -18.95
N ILE A 175 23.55 39.15 -19.54
CA ILE A 175 24.89 38.78 -20.06
C ILE A 175 25.13 39.21 -21.51
N GLY A 176 24.20 39.93 -22.12
CA GLY A 176 24.32 40.57 -23.39
C GLY A 176 24.05 39.68 -24.61
N TRP A 177 23.48 38.49 -24.46
CA TRP A 177 23.10 37.59 -25.56
C TRP A 177 21.68 37.84 -26.06
N GLN A 178 21.50 37.87 -27.36
CA GLN A 178 20.19 37.80 -28.01
C GLN A 178 19.84 36.33 -28.22
N VAL A 179 18.63 35.93 -27.83
CA VAL A 179 18.12 34.56 -27.95
C VAL A 179 17.14 34.49 -29.09
N GLU A 180 17.36 33.53 -30.01
CA GLU A 180 16.48 33.21 -31.11
C GLU A 180 16.16 31.71 -31.07
N HIS A 181 14.94 31.33 -31.49
CA HIS A 181 14.53 29.91 -31.55
C HIS A 181 14.44 29.47 -32.99
N LEU A 182 15.10 28.36 -33.32
CA LEU A 182 14.90 27.67 -34.61
C LEU A 182 13.51 27.01 -34.59
N ALA A 183 12.97 26.71 -35.75
CA ALA A 183 11.62 26.15 -35.89
C ALA A 183 11.44 24.80 -35.16
N ASP A 184 12.53 24.05 -34.96
CA ASP A 184 12.58 22.76 -34.27
C ASP A 184 13.10 22.88 -32.83
N SER A 185 13.13 24.09 -32.27
CA SER A 185 13.71 24.33 -30.94
C SER A 185 12.89 23.68 -29.85
N PRO A 186 13.45 22.73 -29.11
CA PRO A 186 12.73 22.07 -27.99
C PRO A 186 12.61 22.94 -26.74
N ILE A 187 13.28 24.09 -26.72
CA ILE A 187 13.28 25.04 -25.60
C ILE A 187 12.51 26.33 -25.88
N ASN A 188 11.76 26.38 -26.96
CA ASN A 188 10.76 27.43 -27.14
C ASN A 188 9.58 27.07 -26.22
N ALA A 189 9.70 27.40 -24.95
CA ALA A 189 8.78 27.00 -23.90
C ALA A 189 8.26 28.20 -23.14
N ASP A 190 6.98 28.13 -22.75
CA ASP A 190 6.32 29.11 -21.92
C ASP A 190 6.11 28.51 -20.51
N LEU A 191 6.43 29.26 -19.46
CA LEU A 191 6.33 28.75 -18.09
C LEU A 191 4.86 28.61 -17.66
N SER A 192 4.51 27.46 -17.11
CA SER A 192 3.19 27.25 -16.52
C SER A 192 2.95 28.20 -15.36
N GLN A 193 1.77 28.80 -15.36
CA GLN A 193 1.30 29.74 -14.33
C GLN A 193 -0.06 29.30 -13.83
N ASN A 194 -0.52 29.90 -12.71
CA ASN A 194 -1.87 29.76 -12.19
C ASN A 194 -2.38 28.31 -12.16
N LEU A 195 -1.80 27.50 -11.27
CA LEU A 195 -2.33 26.17 -10.96
C LEU A 195 -3.72 26.32 -10.32
N GLU A 196 -4.73 25.70 -10.92
CA GLU A 196 -6.09 25.64 -10.40
C GLU A 196 -6.47 24.18 -10.15
N LEU A 197 -7.04 23.90 -8.99
CA LEU A 197 -7.51 22.60 -8.58
C LEU A 197 -9.03 22.60 -8.45
N LEU A 198 -9.73 21.70 -9.14
CA LEU A 198 -11.18 21.65 -9.24
C LEU A 198 -11.70 20.25 -8.90
N VAL A 199 -12.78 20.18 -8.13
CA VAL A 199 -13.54 18.95 -7.86
C VAL A 199 -14.99 19.20 -8.17
N GLU A 200 -15.54 18.49 -9.16
CA GLU A 200 -16.92 18.62 -9.58
C GLU A 200 -17.73 17.35 -9.30
N PRO A 201 -19.00 17.46 -8.87
CA PRO A 201 -19.86 16.31 -8.69
C PRO A 201 -20.20 15.68 -10.05
N LEU A 202 -20.07 14.35 -10.15
CA LEU A 202 -20.56 13.64 -11.32
C LEU A 202 -22.11 13.48 -11.23
N THR A 203 -22.82 14.12 -12.11
CA THR A 203 -24.26 13.95 -12.27
C THR A 203 -24.52 12.62 -12.99
N GLY A 204 -25.08 11.63 -12.28
CA GLY A 204 -25.49 10.36 -12.89
C GLY A 204 -26.65 10.55 -13.85
N GLU A 205 -26.66 9.83 -14.97
CA GLU A 205 -27.71 9.87 -16.00
C GLU A 205 -29.12 9.45 -15.50
N ASN A 206 -29.27 8.94 -14.26
CA ASN A 206 -30.52 8.39 -13.73
C ASN A 206 -31.08 9.09 -12.48
N GLY A 207 -30.73 10.34 -12.22
CA GLY A 207 -31.40 11.13 -11.17
C GLY A 207 -31.33 10.56 -9.76
N ASP A 208 -30.40 9.66 -9.49
CA ASP A 208 -30.12 9.14 -8.16
C ASP A 208 -29.25 10.14 -7.39
N ASP A 209 -29.74 10.67 -6.29
CA ASP A 209 -29.09 11.69 -5.43
C ASP A 209 -27.82 11.15 -4.71
N GLY A 210 -27.26 10.06 -5.20
CA GLY A 210 -26.04 9.46 -4.71
C GLY A 210 -24.77 10.17 -5.15
N ASN A 211 -24.57 11.42 -4.76
CA ASN A 211 -23.34 12.21 -4.93
C ASN A 211 -22.13 11.59 -4.19
N HIS A 212 -21.73 10.38 -4.62
CA HIS A 212 -20.57 9.68 -4.04
C HIS A 212 -19.32 9.78 -4.91
N TRP A 213 -19.47 10.25 -6.16
CA TRP A 213 -18.38 10.35 -7.12
C TRP A 213 -18.18 11.79 -7.57
N PHE A 214 -16.91 12.17 -7.68
CA PHE A 214 -16.48 13.49 -8.10
C PHE A 214 -15.42 13.36 -9.17
N GLU A 215 -15.37 14.32 -10.10
CA GLU A 215 -14.29 14.45 -11.06
C GLU A 215 -13.24 15.42 -10.54
N VAL A 216 -11.96 15.01 -10.60
CA VAL A 216 -10.82 15.86 -10.22
C VAL A 216 -10.22 16.46 -11.47
N GLY A 217 -10.13 17.78 -11.49
CA GLY A 217 -9.41 18.56 -12.48
C GLY A 217 -8.23 19.29 -11.86
N ALA A 218 -7.12 19.34 -12.57
CA ALA A 218 -6.00 20.21 -12.26
C ALA A 218 -5.58 20.89 -13.57
N THR A 219 -5.61 22.22 -13.59
CA THR A 219 -5.28 22.99 -14.78
C THR A 219 -4.14 23.97 -14.50
N VAL A 220 -3.29 24.17 -15.48
CA VAL A 220 -2.27 25.23 -15.49
C VAL A 220 -2.50 26.12 -16.71
N SER A 221 -2.18 27.39 -16.60
CA SER A 221 -2.24 28.30 -17.74
C SER A 221 -0.84 28.67 -18.22
N ASN A 222 -0.72 29.15 -19.47
CA ASN A 222 0.49 29.77 -19.97
C ASN A 222 0.40 31.31 -19.84
N SER A 223 1.42 32.02 -20.25
CA SER A 223 1.46 33.51 -20.24
C SER A 223 0.32 34.16 -21.05
N ASP A 224 -0.19 33.50 -22.08
CA ASP A 224 -1.31 33.96 -22.91
C ASP A 224 -2.69 33.63 -22.32
N GLY A 225 -2.73 32.97 -21.14
CA GLY A 225 -3.98 32.58 -20.47
C GLY A 225 -4.63 31.31 -21.02
N HIS A 226 -3.96 30.56 -21.88
CA HIS A 226 -4.46 29.25 -22.35
C HIS A 226 -4.34 28.23 -21.22
N ARG A 227 -5.42 27.50 -20.98
CA ARG A 227 -5.49 26.46 -19.94
C ARG A 227 -5.12 25.09 -20.47
N TYR A 228 -4.33 24.38 -19.74
CA TYR A 228 -3.88 23.01 -20.02
C TYR A 228 -4.19 22.11 -18.85
N ASP A 229 -4.60 20.90 -19.15
CA ASP A 229 -4.90 19.89 -18.14
C ASP A 229 -3.63 19.24 -17.59
N LEU A 230 -3.31 19.57 -16.34
CA LEU A 230 -2.10 19.10 -15.67
C LEU A 230 -2.12 17.58 -15.40
N LEU A 231 -3.31 16.96 -15.20
CA LEU A 231 -3.39 15.53 -14.99
C LEU A 231 -3.02 14.76 -16.27
N ASN A 232 -3.45 15.24 -17.45
CA ASN A 232 -3.03 14.68 -18.73
C ASN A 232 -1.54 14.87 -18.96
N ILE A 233 -1.01 16.02 -18.58
CA ILE A 233 0.42 16.32 -18.67
C ILE A 233 1.21 15.33 -17.81
N VAL A 234 0.80 15.12 -16.56
CA VAL A 234 1.46 14.16 -15.65
C VAL A 234 1.34 12.73 -16.16
N ALA A 235 0.17 12.34 -16.71
CA ALA A 235 -0.01 11.02 -17.32
C ALA A 235 0.95 10.82 -18.51
N TYR A 236 1.06 11.80 -19.39
CA TYR A 236 2.02 11.80 -20.50
C TYR A 236 3.47 11.71 -20.02
N LEU A 237 3.84 12.48 -18.99
CA LEU A 237 5.19 12.41 -18.40
C LEU A 237 5.49 11.05 -17.80
N LEU A 238 4.51 10.38 -17.18
CA LEU A 238 4.68 9.03 -16.64
C LEU A 238 4.89 7.97 -17.73
N GLU A 239 4.28 8.15 -18.91
CA GLU A 239 4.53 7.28 -20.06
C GLU A 239 5.92 7.49 -20.65
N GLN A 240 6.35 8.76 -20.78
CA GLN A 240 7.67 9.08 -21.31
C GLN A 240 8.79 8.78 -20.31
N TYR A 241 8.56 8.99 -19.04
CA TYR A 241 9.54 8.88 -17.95
C TYR A 241 9.04 7.95 -16.85
N PRO A 242 9.04 6.61 -17.02
CA PRO A 242 8.56 5.66 -16.02
C PRO A 242 9.25 5.75 -14.65
N TYR A 243 10.49 6.27 -14.63
CA TYR A 243 11.23 6.49 -13.39
C TYR A 243 10.64 7.59 -12.49
N LEU A 244 9.71 8.41 -12.96
CA LEU A 244 8.94 9.35 -12.14
C LEU A 244 8.07 8.63 -11.10
N MET A 245 7.89 7.32 -11.22
CA MET A 245 7.26 6.45 -10.21
C MET A 245 8.23 5.94 -9.15
N HIS A 246 9.51 6.31 -9.19
CA HIS A 246 10.53 5.76 -8.27
C HIS A 246 10.40 6.30 -6.85
N LYS A 247 10.78 5.47 -5.85
CA LYS A 247 10.63 5.80 -4.41
C LYS A 247 11.34 7.09 -3.96
N ASN A 248 12.42 7.46 -4.62
CA ASN A 248 13.28 8.60 -4.22
C ASN A 248 13.30 9.70 -5.29
N ILE A 249 12.17 9.95 -5.93
CA ILE A 249 12.07 10.93 -7.01
C ILE A 249 12.52 12.33 -6.58
N GLU A 250 12.27 12.70 -5.32
CA GLU A 250 12.69 13.99 -4.74
C GLU A 250 14.22 14.18 -4.70
N GLN A 251 14.98 13.07 -4.74
CA GLN A 251 16.44 13.09 -4.77
C GLN A 251 17.01 13.14 -6.19
N LEU A 252 16.17 12.86 -7.20
CA LEU A 252 16.56 12.81 -8.60
C LEU A 252 16.47 14.17 -9.29
N PHE A 253 15.59 15.05 -8.81
CA PHE A 253 15.34 16.35 -9.41
C PHE A 253 15.32 17.47 -8.38
N ASP A 254 15.88 18.62 -8.76
CA ASP A 254 15.69 19.84 -8.00
C ASP A 254 14.22 20.28 -8.10
N LYS A 255 13.73 20.99 -7.09
CA LYS A 255 12.34 21.49 -7.05
C LYS A 255 12.01 22.40 -8.26
N ASP A 256 12.98 23.12 -8.75
CA ASP A 256 12.87 24.05 -9.89
C ASP A 256 13.16 23.37 -11.24
N HIS A 257 13.31 22.05 -11.28
CA HIS A 257 13.44 21.28 -12.52
C HIS A 257 12.19 21.47 -13.40
N LEU A 258 12.39 21.76 -14.69
CA LEU A 258 11.32 22.04 -15.64
C LEU A 258 11.17 20.90 -16.63
N PHE A 259 9.94 20.47 -16.86
CA PHE A 259 9.57 19.55 -17.94
C PHE A 259 8.92 20.33 -19.06
N ALA A 260 9.54 20.33 -20.24
CA ALA A 260 8.97 20.96 -21.43
C ALA A 260 8.07 19.96 -22.17
N ILE A 261 6.85 20.37 -22.44
CA ILE A 261 5.81 19.53 -23.04
C ILE A 261 5.34 20.18 -24.31
N ASN A 262 5.42 19.45 -25.42
CA ASN A 262 4.95 19.93 -26.71
C ASN A 262 3.40 19.96 -26.74
N VAL A 263 2.84 21.14 -26.83
CA VAL A 263 1.38 21.34 -26.86
C VAL A 263 0.79 21.41 -28.28
N GLY A 264 1.64 21.17 -29.31
CA GLY A 264 1.24 21.05 -30.71
C GLY A 264 0.98 22.39 -31.42
N GLN A 265 0.72 22.31 -32.75
CA GLN A 265 0.27 23.42 -33.60
C GLN A 265 1.15 24.64 -33.67
N GLY A 266 2.50 24.48 -33.62
CA GLY A 266 3.43 25.62 -33.74
C GLY A 266 3.42 26.59 -32.53
N ARG A 267 2.82 26.16 -31.40
CA ARG A 267 2.87 26.91 -30.12
C ARG A 267 4.16 26.62 -29.38
N PRO A 268 4.64 27.54 -28.54
CA PRO A 268 5.71 27.26 -27.60
C PRO A 268 5.38 26.04 -26.72
N ALA A 269 6.38 25.25 -26.39
CA ALA A 269 6.20 24.16 -25.44
C ALA A 269 5.78 24.72 -24.07
N LEU A 270 4.96 23.98 -23.34
CA LEU A 270 4.63 24.35 -21.96
C LEU A 270 5.69 23.80 -21.01
N ALA A 271 6.37 24.66 -20.25
CA ALA A 271 7.31 24.27 -19.22
C ALA A 271 6.63 24.19 -17.86
N VAL A 272 6.57 22.97 -17.28
CA VAL A 272 5.94 22.72 -15.97
C VAL A 272 7.01 22.38 -14.95
N ALA A 273 6.98 23.04 -13.79
CA ALA A 273 7.95 22.82 -12.73
C ALA A 273 7.71 21.50 -11.98
N PHE A 274 8.79 20.83 -11.61
CA PHE A 274 8.71 19.58 -10.84
C PHE A 274 7.96 19.74 -9.49
N LYS A 275 8.11 20.90 -8.83
CA LYS A 275 7.38 21.23 -7.61
C LYS A 275 5.86 21.19 -7.77
N ASP A 276 5.32 21.50 -8.96
CA ASP A 276 3.88 21.48 -9.27
C ASP A 276 3.39 20.06 -9.62
N ILE A 277 4.29 19.23 -10.16
CA ILE A 277 4.02 17.84 -10.56
C ILE A 277 4.17 16.87 -9.38
N LEU A 278 5.16 17.07 -8.52
CA LEU A 278 5.52 16.16 -7.44
C LEU A 278 4.36 15.82 -6.50
N PRO A 279 3.57 16.77 -6.00
CA PRO A 279 2.44 16.48 -5.12
C PRO A 279 1.37 15.63 -5.81
N ILE A 280 1.13 15.85 -7.11
CA ILE A 280 0.21 15.05 -7.93
C ILE A 280 0.74 13.62 -8.05
N LEU A 281 2.03 13.44 -8.34
CA LEU A 281 2.67 12.13 -8.39
C LEU A 281 2.58 11.38 -7.06
N GLN A 282 2.71 12.07 -5.94
CA GLN A 282 2.65 11.47 -4.62
C GLN A 282 1.25 11.03 -4.21
N ASN A 283 0.23 11.86 -4.49
CA ASN A 283 -1.12 11.69 -3.95
C ASN A 283 -2.15 11.15 -4.95
N LEU A 284 -2.03 11.51 -6.24
CA LEU A 284 -3.05 11.21 -7.26
C LEU A 284 -2.60 10.18 -8.33
N THR A 285 -1.43 9.56 -8.19
CA THR A 285 -0.92 8.58 -9.19
C THR A 285 -1.90 7.44 -9.44
N HIS A 286 -2.69 7.04 -8.45
CA HIS A 286 -3.69 5.98 -8.59
C HIS A 286 -4.85 6.37 -9.51
N LEU A 287 -5.21 7.65 -9.57
CA LEU A 287 -6.22 8.18 -10.48
C LEU A 287 -5.71 8.22 -11.92
N LEU A 288 -4.44 8.62 -12.10
CA LEU A 288 -3.81 8.71 -13.42
C LEU A 288 -3.62 7.33 -14.08
N SER A 289 -3.39 6.28 -13.28
CA SER A 289 -3.14 4.93 -13.80
C SER A 289 -4.38 4.22 -14.34
N GLN A 290 -5.59 4.74 -14.07
CA GLN A 290 -6.86 4.12 -14.48
C GLN A 290 -7.57 4.87 -15.62
N ASN A 291 -7.02 5.99 -16.09
CA ASN A 291 -7.71 6.91 -17.03
C ASN A 291 -9.10 7.37 -16.51
N GLU A 292 -9.39 7.13 -15.23
CA GLU A 292 -10.61 7.53 -14.56
C GLU A 292 -10.29 8.69 -13.62
N ARG A 293 -10.75 9.90 -13.97
CA ARG A 293 -10.62 11.11 -13.13
C ARG A 293 -11.62 11.14 -11.98
N LYS A 294 -12.23 9.99 -11.71
CA LYS A 294 -13.28 9.83 -10.72
C LYS A 294 -12.66 9.51 -9.37
N ILE A 295 -12.98 10.33 -8.41
CA ILE A 295 -12.71 10.05 -7.00
C ILE A 295 -14.03 9.85 -6.27
N ASP A 296 -14.02 9.00 -5.26
CA ASP A 296 -15.13 8.92 -4.35
C ASP A 296 -14.96 9.91 -3.18
N ARG A 297 -16.03 10.14 -2.44
CA ARG A 297 -15.98 11.03 -1.26
C ARG A 297 -14.93 10.63 -0.21
N TYR A 298 -14.48 9.39 -0.25
CA TYR A 298 -13.49 8.85 0.69
C TYR A 298 -12.04 9.19 0.31
N ASP A 299 -11.81 9.68 -0.91
CA ASP A 299 -10.50 10.20 -1.33
C ASP A 299 -10.28 11.65 -0.87
N ALA A 300 -11.24 12.25 -0.16
CA ALA A 300 -11.12 13.60 0.37
C ALA A 300 -9.83 13.83 1.18
N GLN A 301 -9.35 12.82 1.92
CA GLN A 301 -8.08 12.92 2.64
C GLN A 301 -6.89 13.12 1.70
N ALA A 302 -6.85 12.41 0.58
CA ALA A 302 -5.78 12.58 -0.41
C ALA A 302 -5.80 13.97 -1.07
N LEU A 303 -7.01 14.53 -1.27
CA LEU A 303 -7.17 15.90 -1.75
C LEU A 303 -6.67 16.92 -0.73
N PHE A 304 -6.87 16.66 0.57
CA PHE A 304 -6.34 17.54 1.62
C PHE A 304 -4.83 17.50 1.75
N ASP A 305 -4.27 16.29 1.70
CA ASP A 305 -2.82 16.15 1.76
C ASP A 305 -2.18 16.90 0.59
N LEU A 306 -2.85 16.90 -0.56
CA LEU A 306 -2.44 17.68 -1.72
C LEU A 306 -2.62 19.19 -1.51
N GLU A 307 -3.77 19.64 -0.97
CA GLU A 307 -4.05 21.06 -0.62
C GLU A 307 -2.98 21.61 0.34
N HIS A 308 -2.68 20.85 1.40
CA HIS A 308 -1.66 21.22 2.37
C HIS A 308 -0.26 21.29 1.74
N THR A 309 0.05 20.38 0.84
CA THR A 309 1.37 20.28 0.19
C THR A 309 1.58 21.39 -0.84
N LEU A 310 0.53 21.74 -1.59
CA LEU A 310 0.56 22.80 -2.59
C LEU A 310 0.32 24.20 -2.00
N GLY A 311 -0.23 24.28 -0.78
CA GLY A 311 -0.62 25.56 -0.17
C GLY A 311 -1.77 26.26 -0.90
N MET A 312 -2.57 25.52 -1.66
CA MET A 312 -3.68 26.01 -2.48
C MET A 312 -4.97 25.28 -2.14
N ALA A 313 -6.08 26.04 -2.05
CA ALA A 313 -7.38 25.46 -1.77
C ALA A 313 -8.03 24.86 -3.02
N TRP A 314 -8.70 23.71 -2.86
CA TRP A 314 -9.56 23.15 -3.89
C TRP A 314 -10.85 23.93 -4.02
N GLN A 315 -11.26 24.18 -5.24
CA GLN A 315 -12.66 24.53 -5.52
C GLN A 315 -13.49 23.24 -5.48
N MET A 316 -14.18 23.01 -4.37
CA MET A 316 -14.91 21.74 -4.15
C MET A 316 -16.34 22.02 -3.68
N PRO A 317 -17.28 21.06 -3.90
CA PRO A 317 -18.66 21.16 -3.42
C PRO A 317 -18.73 21.29 -1.89
N GLU A 318 -19.68 22.09 -1.38
CA GLU A 318 -19.86 22.37 0.04
C GLU A 318 -20.00 21.09 0.91
N LYS A 319 -20.70 20.07 0.38
CA LYS A 319 -20.84 18.77 1.06
C LYS A 319 -19.50 18.06 1.28
N LEU A 320 -18.60 18.11 0.29
CA LEU A 320 -17.28 17.48 0.39
C LEU A 320 -16.38 18.29 1.34
N LYS A 321 -16.47 19.61 1.29
CA LYS A 321 -15.77 20.53 2.17
C LYS A 321 -16.18 20.31 3.64
N THR A 322 -17.47 20.30 3.94
CA THR A 322 -18.00 20.05 5.28
C THR A 322 -17.57 18.67 5.81
N PHE A 323 -17.63 17.65 4.96
CA PHE A 323 -17.17 16.31 5.32
C PHE A 323 -15.70 16.31 5.70
N SER A 324 -14.91 16.95 4.94
CA SER A 324 -13.49 17.06 5.07
C SER A 324 -13.09 17.82 6.34
N GLU A 325 -13.77 18.92 6.65
CA GLU A 325 -13.59 19.69 7.88
C GLU A 325 -13.94 18.84 9.11
N LYS A 326 -15.01 18.03 9.04
CA LYS A 326 -15.36 17.07 10.10
C LYS A 326 -14.29 16.01 10.30
N LEU A 327 -13.70 15.49 9.21
CA LEU A 327 -12.58 14.54 9.31
C LEU A 327 -11.33 15.18 9.96
N LYS A 328 -11.02 16.43 9.62
CA LYS A 328 -9.90 17.17 10.22
C LYS A 328 -10.14 17.47 11.71
N ALA A 329 -11.36 17.90 12.05
CA ALA A 329 -11.73 18.18 13.44
C ALA A 329 -11.66 16.93 14.31
N GLY A 330 -11.76 15.73 13.70
CA GLY A 330 -11.84 14.47 14.43
C GLY A 330 -13.12 14.39 15.28
N TYR A 331 -13.19 13.39 16.12
CA TYR A 331 -14.31 13.26 17.09
C TYR A 331 -13.93 13.87 18.44
N GLN A 332 -14.89 14.52 19.08
CA GLN A 332 -14.71 14.99 20.46
C GLN A 332 -14.47 13.78 21.36
N SER A 333 -13.35 13.74 22.05
CA SER A 333 -12.88 12.56 22.76
C SER A 333 -13.70 12.16 23.99
N ASN A 334 -14.60 13.02 24.47
CA ASN A 334 -15.39 12.77 25.69
C ASN A 334 -16.86 13.13 25.46
N LEU A 335 -17.65 12.14 25.03
CA LEU A 335 -19.10 12.23 25.13
C LEU A 335 -19.56 11.70 26.50
N PRO A 336 -20.52 12.36 27.17
CA PRO A 336 -21.09 11.83 28.40
C PRO A 336 -21.85 10.52 28.12
N THR A 337 -21.87 9.64 29.11
CA THR A 337 -22.70 8.43 29.06
C THR A 337 -24.16 8.84 28.86
N PRO A 338 -24.94 8.23 27.93
CA PRO A 338 -26.32 8.61 27.70
C PRO A 338 -27.19 8.34 28.91
N GLN A 339 -28.22 9.17 29.12
CA GLN A 339 -29.17 9.00 30.18
C GLN A 339 -29.91 7.64 29.99
N GLY A 340 -30.15 6.91 31.07
CA GLY A 340 -30.75 5.58 30.97
C GLY A 340 -29.77 4.43 30.68
N PHE A 341 -28.48 4.75 30.56
CA PHE A 341 -27.47 3.70 30.54
C PHE A 341 -27.08 3.30 31.96
N HIS A 342 -27.29 2.03 32.30
CA HIS A 342 -27.04 1.49 33.65
C HIS A 342 -25.57 0.99 33.72
N GLY A 343 -24.70 1.85 34.18
CA GLY A 343 -23.26 1.60 34.34
C GLY A 343 -22.43 2.80 34.02
N GLU A 344 -21.14 2.69 34.26
CA GLU A 344 -20.17 3.75 33.92
C GLU A 344 -19.26 3.30 32.82
N LEU A 345 -19.20 4.08 31.72
CA LEU A 345 -18.28 3.84 30.66
C LEU A 345 -16.89 4.32 31.06
N ARG A 346 -15.88 3.49 30.87
CA ARG A 346 -14.47 3.85 31.07
C ARG A 346 -14.03 4.91 30.06
N PRO A 347 -12.97 5.70 30.35
CA PRO A 347 -12.53 6.78 29.46
C PRO A 347 -12.33 6.34 28.00
N TYR A 348 -11.70 5.20 27.78
CA TYR A 348 -11.52 4.68 26.43
C TYR A 348 -12.85 4.23 25.79
N GLN A 349 -13.84 3.74 26.57
CA GLN A 349 -15.17 3.39 26.06
C GLN A 349 -15.95 4.64 25.68
N GLN A 350 -15.80 5.74 26.43
CA GLN A 350 -16.36 7.06 26.07
C GLN A 350 -15.78 7.58 24.75
N GLN A 351 -14.47 7.41 24.54
CA GLN A 351 -13.84 7.71 23.24
C GLN A 351 -14.41 6.83 22.10
N GLY A 352 -14.67 5.54 22.38
CA GLY A 352 -15.29 4.64 21.41
C GLY A 352 -16.73 5.04 21.10
N LEU A 353 -17.50 5.46 22.09
CA LEU A 353 -18.84 6.01 21.90
C LEU A 353 -18.81 7.28 21.04
N ALA A 354 -17.88 8.19 21.33
CA ALA A 354 -17.68 9.42 20.56
C ALA A 354 -17.35 9.12 19.09
N TRP A 355 -16.49 8.13 18.83
CA TRP A 355 -16.15 7.69 17.49
C TRP A 355 -17.35 7.03 16.78
N LEU A 356 -18.18 6.22 17.47
CA LEU A 356 -19.40 5.64 16.89
C LEU A 356 -20.40 6.73 16.50
N GLN A 357 -20.58 7.76 17.34
CA GLN A 357 -21.41 8.92 17.04
C GLN A 357 -20.87 9.75 15.87
N PHE A 358 -19.56 9.92 15.79
CA PHE A 358 -18.91 10.58 14.65
C PHE A 358 -19.20 9.83 13.33
N LEU A 359 -19.10 8.50 13.31
CA LEU A 359 -19.45 7.69 12.14
C LEU A 359 -20.91 7.88 11.72
N ALA A 360 -21.83 7.88 12.69
CA ALA A 360 -23.24 8.10 12.42
C ALA A 360 -23.53 9.51 11.85
N GLN A 361 -22.92 10.54 12.43
CA GLN A 361 -23.06 11.94 11.96
C GLN A 361 -22.44 12.19 10.57
N THR A 362 -21.46 11.41 10.20
CA THR A 362 -20.80 11.50 8.89
C THR A 362 -21.36 10.52 7.86
N GLU A 363 -22.33 9.70 8.25
CA GLU A 363 -22.95 8.66 7.41
C GLU A 363 -21.95 7.60 6.91
N HIS A 364 -20.99 7.22 7.74
CA HIS A 364 -19.95 6.24 7.41
C HIS A 364 -20.09 4.97 8.22
N GLY A 365 -19.63 3.87 7.63
CA GLY A 365 -19.43 2.61 8.34
C GLY A 365 -18.03 2.56 8.97
N GLY A 366 -17.88 1.69 9.98
CA GLY A 366 -16.59 1.49 10.62
C GLY A 366 -16.41 0.14 11.29
N VAL A 367 -15.15 -0.14 11.68
CA VAL A 367 -14.77 -1.36 12.42
C VAL A 367 -14.35 -0.99 13.82
N LEU A 368 -15.12 -1.39 14.83
CA LEU A 368 -14.69 -1.36 16.23
C LEU A 368 -13.88 -2.63 16.51
N ALA A 369 -12.56 -2.48 16.42
CA ALA A 369 -11.59 -3.57 16.44
C ALA A 369 -10.87 -3.72 17.80
N ASP A 370 -11.47 -3.23 18.88
CA ASP A 370 -10.95 -3.36 20.25
C ASP A 370 -10.71 -4.82 20.62
N ASP A 371 -9.68 -5.08 21.39
CA ASP A 371 -9.40 -6.42 21.93
C ASP A 371 -10.64 -7.01 22.63
N MET A 372 -10.71 -8.33 22.65
CA MET A 372 -11.83 -9.02 23.32
C MET A 372 -11.88 -8.66 24.81
N GLY A 373 -13.10 -8.42 25.32
CA GLY A 373 -13.29 -8.08 26.73
C GLY A 373 -13.14 -6.60 27.09
N LEU A 374 -12.87 -5.73 26.12
CA LEU A 374 -12.85 -4.26 26.32
C LEU A 374 -14.25 -3.62 26.26
N GLY A 375 -15.31 -4.42 26.23
CA GLY A 375 -16.69 -3.93 26.31
C GLY A 375 -17.22 -3.31 25.02
N LYS A 376 -16.91 -3.90 23.86
CA LYS A 376 -17.50 -3.49 22.57
C LYS A 376 -19.02 -3.46 22.60
N THR A 377 -19.66 -4.46 23.21
CA THR A 377 -21.14 -4.54 23.36
C THR A 377 -21.68 -3.35 24.16
N ALA A 378 -21.05 -2.99 25.28
CA ALA A 378 -21.48 -1.87 26.12
C ALA A 378 -21.37 -0.53 25.37
N GLN A 379 -20.26 -0.28 24.65
CA GLN A 379 -20.08 0.89 23.80
C GLN A 379 -21.15 0.97 22.70
N THR A 380 -21.44 -0.17 22.06
CA THR A 380 -22.45 -0.26 21.01
C THR A 380 -23.86 -0.05 21.53
N LEU A 381 -24.18 -0.60 22.70
CA LEU A 381 -25.49 -0.38 23.35
C LEU A 381 -25.69 1.07 23.76
N ALA A 382 -24.66 1.72 24.32
CA ALA A 382 -24.68 3.15 24.60
C ALA A 382 -24.93 3.99 23.35
N HIS A 383 -24.27 3.63 22.24
CA HIS A 383 -24.50 4.26 20.95
C HIS A 383 -25.94 4.09 20.46
N ILE A 384 -26.50 2.86 20.48
CA ILE A 384 -27.88 2.58 20.07
C ILE A 384 -28.87 3.36 20.93
N LEU A 385 -28.62 3.46 22.26
CA LEU A 385 -29.46 4.25 23.15
C LEU A 385 -29.48 5.73 22.77
N MET A 386 -28.33 6.32 22.42
CA MET A 386 -28.28 7.69 21.91
C MET A 386 -29.08 7.87 20.61
N GLU A 387 -28.97 6.91 19.67
CA GLU A 387 -29.74 6.93 18.42
C GLU A 387 -31.27 6.83 18.68
N LYS A 388 -31.68 6.05 19.68
CA LYS A 388 -33.07 6.01 20.13
C LYS A 388 -33.53 7.36 20.68
N GLN A 389 -32.74 7.96 21.58
CA GLN A 389 -33.05 9.26 22.21
C GLN A 389 -33.10 10.39 21.18
N ALA A 390 -32.34 10.28 20.09
CA ALA A 390 -32.40 11.19 18.94
C ALA A 390 -33.63 10.94 18.03
N GLY A 391 -34.45 9.92 18.30
CA GLY A 391 -35.65 9.60 17.51
C GLY A 391 -35.38 8.83 16.20
N HIS A 392 -34.16 8.33 16.01
CA HIS A 392 -33.78 7.70 14.75
C HIS A 392 -34.30 6.27 14.58
N LEU A 393 -34.75 5.61 15.66
CA LEU A 393 -35.20 4.21 15.66
C LEU A 393 -36.72 4.02 15.50
N THR A 394 -37.49 5.07 15.30
CA THR A 394 -38.98 5.03 15.38
C THR A 394 -39.62 4.05 14.39
N GLU A 395 -39.05 3.86 13.20
CA GLU A 395 -39.57 2.90 12.18
C GLU A 395 -38.47 2.02 11.58
N ARG A 396 -37.25 2.22 12.00
CA ARG A 396 -36.07 1.56 11.46
C ARG A 396 -35.23 0.99 12.59
N PRO A 397 -35.43 -0.28 12.94
CA PRO A 397 -34.66 -0.91 14.01
C PRO A 397 -33.17 -1.06 13.66
N VAL A 398 -32.39 -1.35 14.68
CA VAL A 398 -31.00 -1.82 14.52
C VAL A 398 -30.99 -3.33 14.34
N LEU A 399 -30.44 -3.84 13.26
CA LEU A 399 -30.25 -5.27 13.03
C LEU A 399 -28.85 -5.67 13.55
N ILE A 400 -28.80 -6.52 14.56
CA ILE A 400 -27.56 -7.10 15.07
C ILE A 400 -27.46 -8.55 14.61
N VAL A 401 -26.39 -8.87 13.88
CA VAL A 401 -26.09 -10.22 13.42
C VAL A 401 -24.88 -10.74 14.17
N ALA A 402 -25.11 -11.78 14.97
CA ALA A 402 -24.09 -12.37 15.83
C ALA A 402 -24.03 -13.89 15.69
N PRO A 403 -22.93 -14.53 16.08
CA PRO A 403 -22.92 -15.98 16.27
C PRO A 403 -23.95 -16.44 17.26
N THR A 404 -24.54 -17.63 17.04
CA THR A 404 -25.64 -18.19 17.89
C THR A 404 -25.32 -18.17 19.38
N SER A 405 -24.07 -18.39 19.74
CA SER A 405 -23.61 -18.41 21.14
C SER A 405 -23.58 -17.03 21.81
N LEU A 406 -23.57 -15.95 21.03
CA LEU A 406 -23.58 -14.58 21.54
C LEU A 406 -24.99 -13.99 21.71
N MET A 407 -26.00 -14.60 21.12
CA MET A 407 -27.37 -14.11 21.16
C MET A 407 -27.87 -13.83 22.57
N HIS A 408 -27.69 -14.80 23.44
CA HIS A 408 -28.12 -14.68 24.84
C HIS A 408 -27.29 -13.66 25.63
N ASN A 409 -26.00 -13.50 25.27
CA ASN A 409 -25.16 -12.49 25.89
C ASN A 409 -25.59 -11.07 25.47
N TRP A 410 -25.93 -10.85 24.22
CA TRP A 410 -26.49 -9.58 23.77
C TRP A 410 -27.77 -9.23 24.49
N GLN A 411 -28.69 -10.19 24.65
CA GLN A 411 -29.95 -9.99 25.37
C GLN A 411 -29.71 -9.60 26.85
N LYS A 412 -28.86 -10.36 27.54
CA LYS A 412 -28.52 -10.08 28.96
C LYS A 412 -27.81 -8.73 29.13
N GLU A 413 -26.89 -8.39 28.24
CA GLU A 413 -26.17 -7.10 28.31
C GLU A 413 -27.10 -5.93 28.00
N THR A 414 -28.06 -6.09 27.07
CA THR A 414 -29.11 -5.07 26.82
C THR A 414 -29.99 -4.87 28.05
N GLU A 415 -30.49 -5.93 28.63
CA GLU A 415 -31.29 -5.88 29.87
C GLU A 415 -30.52 -5.22 31.02
N LYS A 416 -29.22 -5.48 31.12
CA LYS A 416 -28.36 -4.94 32.16
C LYS A 416 -28.00 -3.46 31.97
N PHE A 417 -27.59 -3.07 30.77
CA PHE A 417 -27.02 -1.74 30.50
C PHE A 417 -28.02 -0.74 29.94
N THR A 418 -29.00 -1.23 29.17
CA THR A 418 -29.95 -0.39 28.44
C THR A 418 -31.35 -0.99 28.45
N PRO A 419 -31.98 -1.15 29.65
CA PRO A 419 -33.30 -1.80 29.80
C PRO A 419 -34.42 -1.10 29.03
N GLU A 420 -34.23 0.15 28.63
CA GLU A 420 -35.17 0.90 27.80
C GLU A 420 -35.20 0.45 26.35
N LEU A 421 -34.18 -0.30 25.88
CA LEU A 421 -34.13 -0.80 24.49
C LEU A 421 -34.94 -2.10 24.39
N SER A 422 -35.95 -2.11 23.53
CA SER A 422 -36.72 -3.30 23.22
C SER A 422 -35.98 -4.21 22.25
N VAL A 423 -35.90 -5.50 22.55
CA VAL A 423 -35.15 -6.49 21.78
C VAL A 423 -36.05 -7.57 21.22
N LEU A 424 -36.04 -7.79 19.92
CA LEU A 424 -36.65 -8.90 19.23
C LEU A 424 -35.63 -9.96 18.88
N LEU A 425 -35.79 -11.18 19.36
CA LEU A 425 -34.92 -12.31 19.08
C LEU A 425 -35.45 -13.16 17.93
N LEU A 426 -34.94 -13.03 16.74
CA LEU A 426 -35.26 -13.88 15.59
C LEU A 426 -34.40 -15.15 15.61
N HIS A 427 -34.83 -16.13 16.40
CA HIS A 427 -34.13 -17.41 16.55
C HIS A 427 -35.10 -18.58 16.78
N GLY A 428 -34.67 -19.79 16.35
CA GLY A 428 -35.50 -20.99 16.51
C GLY A 428 -36.47 -21.22 15.35
N ALA A 429 -37.34 -22.26 15.53
CA ALA A 429 -38.27 -22.68 14.47
C ALA A 429 -39.45 -21.70 14.31
N ASN A 430 -39.93 -21.13 15.42
CA ASN A 430 -41.13 -20.29 15.45
C ASN A 430 -40.84 -18.79 15.18
N ARG A 431 -39.62 -18.45 14.79
CA ARG A 431 -39.25 -17.04 14.53
C ARG A 431 -40.07 -16.36 13.45
N HIS A 432 -40.74 -17.15 12.60
CA HIS A 432 -41.60 -16.64 11.54
C HIS A 432 -42.82 -15.87 12.07
N ASP A 433 -43.31 -16.22 13.29
CA ASP A 433 -44.44 -15.58 13.94
C ASP A 433 -44.09 -14.16 14.45
N ASP A 434 -42.83 -13.82 14.45
CA ASP A 434 -42.32 -12.57 15.00
C ASP A 434 -41.85 -11.55 13.93
N PHE A 435 -41.89 -11.91 12.62
CA PHE A 435 -41.46 -11.00 11.57
C PHE A 435 -42.26 -9.69 11.47
N ASP A 436 -43.56 -9.73 11.74
CA ASP A 436 -44.43 -8.54 11.77
C ASP A 436 -44.11 -7.57 12.91
N LYS A 437 -43.35 -8.05 13.92
CA LYS A 437 -42.92 -7.26 15.08
C LYS A 437 -41.59 -6.53 14.88
N ILE A 438 -40.88 -6.75 13.76
CA ILE A 438 -39.57 -6.18 13.48
C ILE A 438 -39.56 -4.65 13.67
N LYS A 439 -40.56 -3.94 13.10
CA LYS A 439 -40.66 -2.49 13.19
C LYS A 439 -41.07 -1.95 14.57
N GLN A 440 -41.53 -2.81 15.47
CA GLN A 440 -42.01 -2.43 16.82
C GLN A 440 -40.89 -2.47 17.87
N HIS A 441 -39.69 -2.94 17.53
CA HIS A 441 -38.58 -3.09 18.43
C HIS A 441 -37.40 -2.20 18.02
N ASP A 442 -36.58 -1.81 18.97
CA ASP A 442 -35.40 -0.99 18.75
C ASP A 442 -34.24 -1.83 18.17
N ILE A 443 -34.12 -3.08 18.65
CA ILE A 443 -33.06 -4.01 18.26
C ILE A 443 -33.69 -5.31 17.76
N VAL A 444 -33.21 -5.80 16.64
CA VAL A 444 -33.51 -7.13 16.09
C VAL A 444 -32.22 -7.95 16.11
N LEU A 445 -32.24 -9.05 16.87
CA LEU A 445 -31.11 -9.98 16.98
C LEU A 445 -31.31 -11.19 16.08
N THR A 446 -30.35 -11.53 15.26
CA THR A 446 -30.35 -12.75 14.44
C THR A 446 -28.94 -13.32 14.25
N THR A 447 -28.82 -14.46 13.55
CA THR A 447 -27.54 -15.12 13.33
C THR A 447 -27.16 -15.14 11.84
N TYR A 448 -25.86 -15.26 11.53
CA TYR A 448 -25.35 -15.35 10.17
C TYR A 448 -26.04 -16.42 9.30
N PRO A 449 -26.31 -17.66 9.79
CA PRO A 449 -27.06 -18.64 9.01
C PRO A 449 -28.53 -18.26 8.80
N LEU A 450 -29.17 -17.57 9.78
CA LEU A 450 -30.58 -17.20 9.68
C LEU A 450 -30.78 -16.03 8.73
N VAL A 451 -29.85 -15.07 8.66
CA VAL A 451 -29.89 -14.01 7.67
C VAL A 451 -30.02 -14.55 6.24
N VAL A 452 -29.34 -15.67 5.95
CA VAL A 452 -29.44 -16.30 4.62
C VAL A 452 -30.78 -16.98 4.39
N ARG A 453 -31.38 -17.54 5.45
CA ARG A 453 -32.67 -18.22 5.36
C ARG A 453 -33.84 -17.26 5.26
N ASP A 454 -33.72 -16.11 5.91
CA ASP A 454 -34.76 -15.11 6.06
C ASP A 454 -34.53 -13.90 5.11
N GLU A 455 -33.68 -14.08 4.09
CA GLU A 455 -33.24 -13.04 3.14
C GLU A 455 -34.39 -12.22 2.56
N GLU A 456 -35.43 -12.89 2.04
CA GLU A 456 -36.57 -12.24 1.36
C GLU A 456 -37.31 -11.30 2.31
N ILE A 457 -37.47 -11.70 3.56
CA ILE A 457 -38.18 -10.91 4.56
C ILE A 457 -37.33 -9.75 5.02
N LEU A 458 -36.04 -9.99 5.32
CA LEU A 458 -35.15 -8.95 5.79
C LEU A 458 -34.91 -7.86 4.71
N LYS A 459 -34.94 -8.20 3.43
CA LYS A 459 -34.86 -7.24 2.32
C LYS A 459 -36.06 -6.29 2.24
N ASN A 460 -37.22 -6.69 2.74
CA ASN A 460 -38.43 -5.86 2.76
C ASN A 460 -38.40 -4.82 3.90
N HIS A 461 -37.41 -4.88 4.77
CA HIS A 461 -37.26 -3.94 5.87
C HIS A 461 -36.09 -2.96 5.63
N GLN A 462 -36.26 -1.74 6.12
CA GLN A 462 -35.19 -0.75 6.18
C GLN A 462 -34.65 -0.69 7.60
N PHE A 463 -33.38 -0.81 7.77
CA PHE A 463 -32.74 -0.74 9.07
C PHE A 463 -32.07 0.63 9.27
N HIS A 464 -32.07 1.13 10.52
CA HIS A 464 -31.27 2.29 10.86
C HIS A 464 -29.79 1.94 10.79
N GLN A 465 -29.43 0.79 11.42
CA GLN A 465 -28.05 0.32 11.39
C GLN A 465 -28.02 -1.21 11.29
N ILE A 466 -27.03 -1.75 10.55
CA ILE A 466 -26.68 -3.18 10.59
C ILE A 466 -25.35 -3.33 11.30
N ILE A 467 -25.36 -4.08 12.38
CA ILE A 467 -24.18 -4.35 13.22
C ILE A 467 -23.81 -5.82 13.09
N LEU A 468 -22.57 -6.10 12.71
CA LEU A 468 -22.04 -7.45 12.65
C LEU A 468 -21.11 -7.69 13.83
N ASP A 469 -21.49 -8.58 14.71
CA ASP A 469 -20.60 -9.03 15.79
C ASP A 469 -19.81 -10.25 15.36
N GLU A 470 -18.55 -10.33 15.75
CA GLU A 470 -17.54 -11.25 15.23
C GLU A 470 -17.52 -11.23 13.68
N ALA A 471 -17.31 -10.02 13.16
CA ALA A 471 -17.44 -9.73 11.72
C ALA A 471 -16.48 -10.54 10.82
N GLN A 472 -15.48 -11.23 11.37
CA GLN A 472 -14.67 -12.19 10.62
C GLN A 472 -15.51 -13.33 9.97
N ASN A 473 -16.77 -13.50 10.37
CA ASN A 473 -17.70 -14.43 9.71
C ASN A 473 -17.99 -14.05 8.25
N ILE A 474 -17.77 -12.80 7.85
CA ILE A 474 -17.90 -12.32 6.46
C ILE A 474 -16.55 -12.09 5.76
N LYS A 475 -15.45 -12.59 6.31
CA LYS A 475 -14.10 -12.44 5.70
C LYS A 475 -13.99 -12.99 4.28
N ASN A 476 -14.82 -13.97 3.93
CA ASN A 476 -14.97 -14.41 2.55
C ASN A 476 -16.10 -13.62 1.88
N PRO A 477 -15.78 -12.70 0.93
CA PRO A 477 -16.76 -11.86 0.27
C PRO A 477 -17.77 -12.64 -0.60
N HIS A 478 -17.43 -13.86 -0.99
CA HIS A 478 -18.26 -14.74 -1.81
C HIS A 478 -19.15 -15.66 -0.97
N SER A 479 -19.06 -15.62 0.36
CA SER A 479 -19.96 -16.36 1.22
C SER A 479 -21.40 -15.84 1.07
N LYS A 480 -22.39 -16.76 1.15
CA LYS A 480 -23.78 -16.41 1.00
C LYS A 480 -24.23 -15.38 2.04
N SER A 481 -23.77 -15.52 3.29
CA SER A 481 -24.03 -14.54 4.36
C SER A 481 -23.48 -13.14 4.03
N ALA A 482 -22.27 -13.04 3.50
CA ALA A 482 -21.68 -11.76 3.10
C ALA A 482 -22.45 -11.10 1.94
N GLN A 483 -22.91 -11.89 0.99
CA GLN A 483 -23.70 -11.39 -0.16
C GLN A 483 -25.06 -10.87 0.30
N VAL A 484 -25.80 -11.63 1.12
CA VAL A 484 -27.11 -11.23 1.64
C VAL A 484 -26.98 -9.96 2.49
N LEU A 485 -26.02 -9.94 3.45
CA LEU A 485 -25.82 -8.78 4.31
C LEU A 485 -25.53 -7.49 3.54
N ARG A 486 -24.82 -7.57 2.43
CA ARG A 486 -24.60 -6.41 1.55
C ARG A 486 -25.85 -5.94 0.81
N SER A 487 -26.76 -6.87 0.49
CA SER A 487 -28.01 -6.54 -0.20
C SER A 487 -29.08 -5.94 0.70
N LEU A 488 -28.94 -6.01 2.04
CA LEU A 488 -29.87 -5.40 2.96
C LEU A 488 -29.74 -3.87 2.99
N THR A 489 -30.86 -3.17 3.11
CA THR A 489 -30.91 -1.71 3.16
C THR A 489 -30.73 -1.21 4.57
N ALA A 490 -29.71 -0.40 4.81
CA ALA A 490 -29.46 0.26 6.09
C ALA A 490 -28.80 1.63 5.87
N LYS A 491 -29.10 2.57 6.79
CA LYS A 491 -28.49 3.90 6.77
C LYS A 491 -27.00 3.84 7.20
N HIS A 492 -26.72 3.00 8.22
CA HIS A 492 -25.38 2.83 8.78
C HIS A 492 -24.98 1.37 8.85
N ARG A 493 -23.69 1.10 8.84
CA ARG A 493 -23.15 -0.25 8.98
C ARG A 493 -21.96 -0.24 9.93
N LEU A 494 -21.88 -1.24 10.81
CA LEU A 494 -20.82 -1.37 11.81
C LEU A 494 -20.34 -2.81 11.89
N CYS A 495 -19.03 -3.00 12.00
CA CYS A 495 -18.41 -4.28 12.31
C CYS A 495 -17.78 -4.24 13.69
N LEU A 496 -18.07 -5.25 14.52
CA LEU A 496 -17.41 -5.49 15.79
C LEU A 496 -16.54 -6.75 15.65
N THR A 497 -15.26 -6.65 15.94
CA THR A 497 -14.35 -7.80 15.90
C THR A 497 -13.12 -7.53 16.76
N GLY A 498 -12.56 -8.55 17.39
CA GLY A 498 -11.22 -8.45 18.01
C GLY A 498 -10.09 -8.71 17.02
N THR A 499 -10.43 -9.28 15.85
CA THR A 499 -9.47 -9.70 14.82
C THR A 499 -9.91 -9.23 13.44
N PRO A 500 -9.69 -7.96 13.09
CA PRO A 500 -10.14 -7.41 11.81
C PRO A 500 -9.44 -8.05 10.60
N MET A 501 -8.27 -8.66 10.81
CA MET A 501 -7.51 -9.41 9.83
C MET A 501 -6.81 -10.59 10.49
N GLU A 502 -6.99 -11.78 9.95
CA GLU A 502 -6.40 -13.01 10.47
C GLU A 502 -5.32 -13.61 9.55
N ASN A 503 -5.53 -13.59 8.24
CA ASN A 503 -4.69 -14.29 7.29
C ASN A 503 -4.16 -13.42 6.14
N HIS A 504 -4.92 -12.48 5.63
CA HIS A 504 -4.53 -11.68 4.48
C HIS A 504 -5.40 -10.42 4.31
N LEU A 505 -4.86 -9.40 3.62
CA LEU A 505 -5.54 -8.13 3.36
C LEU A 505 -6.92 -8.24 2.68
N GLY A 506 -7.18 -9.33 1.94
CA GLY A 506 -8.49 -9.56 1.33
C GLY A 506 -9.63 -9.72 2.35
N GLU A 507 -9.32 -10.13 3.60
CA GLU A 507 -10.31 -10.19 4.68
C GLU A 507 -10.72 -8.78 5.11
N LEU A 508 -9.75 -7.87 5.24
CA LEU A 508 -9.97 -6.45 5.53
C LEU A 508 -10.80 -5.80 4.41
N TRP A 509 -10.47 -6.08 3.13
CA TRP A 509 -11.25 -5.61 2.00
C TRP A 509 -12.71 -6.06 2.09
N SER A 510 -12.98 -7.30 2.50
CA SER A 510 -14.34 -7.83 2.63
C SER A 510 -15.17 -7.09 3.69
N LEU A 511 -14.54 -6.71 4.83
CA LEU A 511 -15.19 -5.91 5.86
C LEU A 511 -15.55 -4.52 5.33
N PHE A 512 -14.60 -3.83 4.70
CA PHE A 512 -14.85 -2.50 4.14
C PHE A 512 -15.81 -2.53 2.94
N TYR A 513 -15.86 -3.62 2.17
CA TYR A 513 -16.84 -3.79 1.11
C TYR A 513 -18.27 -3.95 1.62
N PHE A 514 -18.45 -4.52 2.83
CA PHE A 514 -19.74 -4.50 3.53
C PHE A 514 -20.04 -3.12 4.10
N LEU A 515 -19.11 -2.48 4.78
CA LEU A 515 -19.30 -1.20 5.47
C LEU A 515 -19.57 -0.04 4.50
N MET A 516 -18.74 0.08 3.49
CA MET A 516 -18.68 1.20 2.54
C MET A 516 -18.32 0.65 1.15
N PRO A 517 -19.32 0.19 0.37
CA PRO A 517 -19.06 -0.33 -0.99
C PRO A 517 -18.32 0.70 -1.84
N GLY A 518 -17.21 0.28 -2.48
CA GLY A 518 -16.37 1.16 -3.31
C GLY A 518 -15.19 1.81 -2.60
N PHE A 519 -15.19 1.91 -1.26
CA PHE A 519 -14.15 2.59 -0.48
C PHE A 519 -12.72 2.12 -0.77
N LEU A 520 -12.52 0.83 -0.94
CA LEU A 520 -11.22 0.24 -1.30
C LEU A 520 -11.17 -0.22 -2.78
N GLY A 521 -12.10 0.24 -3.59
CA GLY A 521 -12.24 -0.19 -4.99
C GLY A 521 -12.81 -1.60 -5.15
N SER A 522 -12.88 -2.09 -6.40
CA SER A 522 -13.24 -3.48 -6.67
C SER A 522 -12.18 -4.44 -6.13
N GLN A 523 -12.54 -5.72 -5.95
CA GLN A 523 -11.61 -6.74 -5.45
C GLN A 523 -10.35 -6.86 -6.30
N ASP A 524 -10.49 -6.78 -7.63
CA ASP A 524 -9.36 -6.87 -8.56
C ASP A 524 -8.44 -5.66 -8.45
N VAL A 525 -9.03 -4.46 -8.35
CA VAL A 525 -8.31 -3.20 -8.12
C VAL A 525 -7.55 -3.28 -6.79
N PHE A 526 -8.21 -3.66 -5.71
CA PHE A 526 -7.57 -3.81 -4.40
C PHE A 526 -6.43 -4.83 -4.41
N ASN A 527 -6.64 -6.00 -5.04
CA ASN A 527 -5.61 -7.01 -5.16
C ASN A 527 -4.39 -6.50 -5.95
N LYS A 528 -4.60 -5.78 -7.05
CA LYS A 528 -3.53 -5.24 -7.91
C LYS A 528 -2.78 -4.09 -7.24
N HIS A 529 -3.48 -3.16 -6.59
CA HIS A 529 -2.89 -1.92 -6.08
C HIS A 529 -2.40 -2.01 -4.64
N TYR A 530 -3.04 -2.81 -3.78
CA TYR A 530 -2.69 -2.94 -2.37
C TYR A 530 -2.20 -4.35 -2.03
N ARG A 531 -3.06 -5.37 -2.18
CA ARG A 531 -2.77 -6.70 -1.65
C ARG A 531 -1.50 -7.33 -2.20
N HIS A 532 -1.38 -7.48 -3.52
CA HIS A 532 -0.20 -8.13 -4.11
C HIS A 532 1.09 -7.33 -3.91
N PRO A 533 1.12 -5.98 -4.06
CA PRO A 533 2.31 -5.22 -3.75
C PRO A 533 2.73 -5.29 -2.28
N ILE A 534 1.78 -5.22 -1.35
CA ILE A 534 2.07 -5.28 0.08
C ILE A 534 2.48 -6.70 0.49
N GLU A 535 1.63 -7.72 0.18
CA GLU A 535 1.85 -9.10 0.62
C GLU A 535 2.97 -9.84 -0.12
N LYS A 536 3.30 -9.48 -1.38
CA LYS A 536 4.30 -10.19 -2.18
C LYS A 536 5.60 -9.44 -2.39
N LYS A 537 5.57 -8.09 -2.32
CA LYS A 537 6.73 -7.24 -2.62
C LYS A 537 7.17 -6.38 -1.43
N GLY A 538 6.49 -6.46 -0.28
CA GLY A 538 6.79 -5.65 0.91
C GLY A 538 6.70 -4.14 0.64
N ASP A 539 5.73 -3.67 -0.18
CA ASP A 539 5.64 -2.25 -0.55
C ASP A 539 5.10 -1.41 0.62
N ASN A 540 6.02 -0.82 1.37
CA ASN A 540 5.73 0.00 2.55
C ASN A 540 4.91 1.26 2.24
N ARG A 541 5.12 1.92 1.09
CA ARG A 541 4.35 3.11 0.72
C ARG A 541 2.87 2.77 0.51
N LYS A 542 2.58 1.66 -0.17
CA LYS A 542 1.20 1.22 -0.38
C LYS A 542 0.56 0.75 0.92
N ARG A 543 1.36 0.17 1.82
CA ARG A 543 0.91 -0.18 3.18
C ARG A 543 0.51 1.07 3.96
N GLU A 544 1.38 2.07 4.04
CA GLU A 544 1.11 3.34 4.72
C GLU A 544 -0.12 4.04 4.16
N ARG A 545 -0.26 4.09 2.84
CA ARG A 545 -1.47 4.65 2.18
C ARG A 545 -2.73 3.90 2.59
N LEU A 546 -2.70 2.57 2.58
CA LEU A 546 -3.85 1.77 3.02
C LEU A 546 -4.19 2.04 4.49
N VAL A 547 -3.17 2.05 5.37
CA VAL A 547 -3.34 2.32 6.81
C VAL A 547 -3.95 3.70 7.02
N ASN A 548 -3.42 4.74 6.39
CA ASN A 548 -3.95 6.11 6.50
C ASN A 548 -5.39 6.20 5.99
N ARG A 549 -5.73 5.51 4.90
CA ARG A 549 -7.08 5.49 4.35
C ARG A 549 -8.11 4.84 5.29
N ILE A 550 -7.76 3.73 5.94
CA ILE A 550 -8.67 3.01 6.84
C ILE A 550 -8.70 3.55 8.27
N LYS A 551 -7.67 4.25 8.71
CA LYS A 551 -7.49 4.74 10.08
C LYS A 551 -8.69 5.52 10.66
N PRO A 552 -9.38 6.44 9.94
CA PRO A 552 -10.55 7.13 10.48
C PRO A 552 -11.73 6.19 10.74
N PHE A 553 -11.82 5.08 10.02
CA PHE A 553 -12.94 4.14 10.01
C PHE A 553 -12.66 2.82 10.74
N MET A 554 -11.51 2.72 11.43
CA MET A 554 -11.16 1.57 12.24
C MET A 554 -10.56 2.03 13.57
N LEU A 555 -11.27 1.74 14.64
CA LEU A 555 -10.80 1.99 16.01
C LEU A 555 -10.34 0.67 16.63
N ARG A 556 -9.06 0.57 16.97
CA ARG A 556 -8.44 -0.58 17.60
C ARG A 556 -7.65 -0.17 18.82
N ARG A 557 -7.94 -0.78 19.96
CA ARG A 557 -7.20 -0.57 21.21
C ARG A 557 -6.83 -1.92 21.80
N LEU A 558 -5.62 -2.01 22.31
CA LEU A 558 -5.11 -3.22 22.97
C LEU A 558 -5.43 -3.13 24.47
N LYS A 559 -5.66 -4.28 25.11
CA LYS A 559 -5.86 -4.36 26.56
C LYS A 559 -4.68 -3.80 27.34
N THR A 560 -3.46 -4.07 26.86
CA THR A 560 -2.21 -3.58 27.44
C THR A 560 -2.14 -2.04 27.53
N ASP A 561 -2.81 -1.36 26.62
CA ASP A 561 -2.76 0.10 26.53
C ASP A 561 -3.82 0.77 27.42
N VAL A 562 -5.01 0.18 27.48
CA VAL A 562 -6.20 0.85 28.06
C VAL A 562 -6.71 0.22 29.37
N ALA A 563 -6.38 -1.03 29.67
CA ALA A 563 -6.84 -1.75 30.86
C ALA A 563 -5.67 -2.13 31.77
N LYS A 564 -4.95 -1.12 32.25
CA LYS A 564 -3.73 -1.27 33.07
C LYS A 564 -3.97 -1.94 34.43
N GLU A 565 -5.21 -2.00 34.86
CA GLU A 565 -5.63 -2.70 36.10
C GLU A 565 -5.74 -4.21 35.92
N LEU A 566 -5.72 -4.73 34.67
CA LEU A 566 -5.76 -6.19 34.50
C LEU A 566 -4.46 -6.81 35.02
N PRO A 567 -4.56 -7.92 35.74
CA PRO A 567 -3.41 -8.70 36.14
C PRO A 567 -2.59 -9.16 34.92
N PRO A 568 -1.30 -9.44 35.10
CA PRO A 568 -0.45 -9.86 33.99
C PRO A 568 -0.93 -11.18 33.35
N LYS A 569 -0.80 -11.29 32.02
CA LYS A 569 -0.97 -12.52 31.25
C LYS A 569 0.43 -13.03 30.89
N THR A 570 0.80 -14.21 31.37
CA THR A 570 2.08 -14.85 31.08
C THR A 570 1.88 -16.06 30.19
N THR A 571 2.51 -16.05 29.00
CA THR A 571 2.45 -17.20 28.09
C THR A 571 3.73 -18.04 28.26
N ILE A 572 3.57 -19.35 28.44
CA ILE A 572 4.62 -20.32 28.68
C ILE A 572 4.56 -21.38 27.56
N GLU A 573 5.60 -21.46 26.77
CA GLU A 573 5.76 -22.51 25.76
C GLU A 573 6.43 -23.71 26.45
N VAL A 574 5.73 -24.84 26.52
CA VAL A 574 6.22 -26.07 27.14
C VAL A 574 6.57 -27.07 26.06
N ASN A 575 7.85 -27.31 25.93
CA ASN A 575 8.40 -28.25 24.95
C ASN A 575 8.47 -29.66 25.55
N ILE A 576 7.83 -30.63 24.88
CA ILE A 576 7.67 -32.00 25.36
C ILE A 576 8.27 -32.97 24.34
N ASP A 577 9.20 -33.80 24.79
CA ASP A 577 9.78 -34.82 23.94
C ASP A 577 8.86 -36.04 23.83
N MET A 578 8.71 -36.57 22.63
CA MET A 578 7.99 -37.83 22.40
C MET A 578 8.73 -39.00 23.07
N ASN A 579 7.99 -39.95 23.63
CA ASN A 579 8.59 -41.22 23.99
C ASN A 579 9.06 -42.00 22.75
N ASP A 580 9.96 -42.96 22.91
CA ASP A 580 10.58 -43.70 21.82
C ASP A 580 9.57 -44.36 20.87
N GLU A 581 8.46 -44.89 21.36
CA GLU A 581 7.43 -45.55 20.54
C GLU A 581 6.62 -44.52 19.73
N GLN A 582 6.26 -43.39 20.35
CA GLN A 582 5.56 -42.30 19.71
C GLN A 582 6.44 -41.63 18.65
N SER A 583 7.74 -41.43 18.94
CA SER A 583 8.72 -40.87 17.98
C SER A 583 8.89 -41.79 16.76
N LYS A 584 9.03 -43.09 16.95
CA LYS A 584 9.10 -44.08 15.85
C LYS A 584 7.84 -44.09 15.00
N LEU A 585 6.65 -44.03 15.60
CA LEU A 585 5.40 -43.91 14.89
C LEU A 585 5.31 -42.59 14.10
N TYR A 586 5.69 -41.47 14.72
CA TYR A 586 5.69 -40.15 14.07
C TYR A 586 6.57 -40.14 12.83
N GLU A 587 7.82 -40.62 12.93
CA GLU A 587 8.74 -40.68 11.80
C GLU A 587 8.27 -41.63 10.68
N ALA A 588 7.66 -42.78 11.03
CA ALA A 588 7.06 -43.69 10.04
C ALA A 588 5.91 -43.04 9.28
N VAL A 589 5.02 -42.36 9.98
CA VAL A 589 3.89 -41.60 9.39
C VAL A 589 4.44 -40.47 8.53
N ARG A 590 5.39 -39.69 9.02
CA ARG A 590 5.99 -38.56 8.31
C ARG A 590 6.62 -39.02 6.98
N ALA A 591 7.47 -40.04 7.00
CA ALA A 591 8.12 -40.55 5.80
C ALA A 591 7.09 -41.08 4.78
N THR A 592 6.11 -41.87 5.24
CA THR A 592 5.04 -42.39 4.37
C THR A 592 4.22 -41.27 3.73
N MET A 593 3.88 -40.21 4.48
CA MET A 593 3.12 -39.10 3.97
C MET A 593 3.95 -38.24 3.01
N GLN A 594 5.23 -37.97 3.32
CA GLN A 594 6.14 -37.23 2.45
C GLN A 594 6.26 -37.88 1.07
N ASP A 595 6.46 -39.22 1.02
CA ASP A 595 6.56 -40.00 -0.23
C ASP A 595 5.24 -39.94 -1.02
N SER A 596 4.12 -40.15 -0.33
CA SER A 596 2.78 -40.08 -0.94
C SER A 596 2.50 -38.68 -1.52
N ILE A 597 2.80 -37.63 -0.79
CA ILE A 597 2.58 -36.24 -1.26
C ILE A 597 3.46 -35.90 -2.46
N LYS A 598 4.74 -36.31 -2.47
CA LYS A 598 5.63 -36.11 -3.62
C LYS A 598 5.08 -36.80 -4.87
N GLN A 599 4.55 -38.03 -4.75
CA GLN A 599 3.93 -38.75 -5.85
C GLN A 599 2.66 -38.09 -6.34
N ILE A 600 1.79 -37.61 -5.43
CA ILE A 600 0.54 -36.94 -5.79
C ILE A 600 0.80 -35.60 -6.49
N ILE A 601 1.75 -34.80 -5.99
CA ILE A 601 2.14 -33.54 -6.62
C ILE A 601 2.70 -33.79 -8.03
N ALA A 602 3.54 -34.81 -8.19
CA ALA A 602 4.08 -35.17 -9.51
C ALA A 602 2.99 -35.58 -10.53
N GLN A 603 1.88 -36.20 -10.07
CA GLN A 603 0.79 -36.65 -10.92
C GLN A 603 -0.23 -35.56 -11.27
N GLN A 604 -0.62 -34.71 -10.34
CA GLN A 604 -1.75 -33.79 -10.54
C GLN A 604 -1.43 -32.33 -10.22
N GLY A 605 -0.19 -32.04 -9.85
CA GLY A 605 0.30 -30.70 -9.52
C GLY A 605 -0.09 -30.22 -8.11
N PHE A 606 0.64 -29.22 -7.60
CA PHE A 606 0.50 -28.71 -6.23
C PHE A 606 -0.91 -28.21 -5.91
N LYS A 607 -1.52 -27.39 -6.79
CA LYS A 607 -2.85 -26.81 -6.52
C LYS A 607 -3.95 -27.85 -6.28
N ARG A 608 -3.90 -28.98 -6.95
CA ARG A 608 -4.90 -30.05 -6.80
C ARG A 608 -4.60 -30.98 -5.63
N SER A 609 -3.39 -30.94 -5.10
CA SER A 609 -2.91 -31.80 -3.99
C SER A 609 -3.08 -31.18 -2.61
N GLN A 610 -3.61 -29.95 -2.50
CA GLN A 610 -3.70 -29.23 -1.21
C GLN A 610 -4.51 -29.97 -0.14
N ILE A 611 -5.60 -30.64 -0.53
CA ILE A 611 -6.45 -31.38 0.41
C ILE A 611 -5.68 -32.56 1.00
N GLN A 612 -4.90 -33.27 0.18
CA GLN A 612 -4.10 -34.41 0.61
C GLN A 612 -2.93 -33.98 1.52
N ILE A 613 -2.34 -32.79 1.22
CA ILE A 613 -1.31 -32.18 2.07
C ILE A 613 -1.89 -31.86 3.45
N LEU A 614 -3.07 -31.24 3.50
CA LEU A 614 -3.74 -30.91 4.76
C LEU A 614 -4.13 -32.15 5.56
N ASP A 615 -4.58 -33.22 4.91
CA ASP A 615 -4.88 -34.50 5.55
C ASP A 615 -3.63 -35.16 6.17
N ALA A 616 -2.50 -35.09 5.44
CA ALA A 616 -1.24 -35.61 5.95
C ALA A 616 -0.73 -34.81 7.18
N LEU A 617 -0.83 -33.49 7.15
CA LEU A 617 -0.49 -32.64 8.29
C LEU A 617 -1.42 -32.90 9.49
N LEU A 618 -2.72 -33.15 9.23
CA LEU A 618 -3.66 -33.51 10.27
C LEU A 618 -3.26 -34.83 10.95
N LYS A 619 -2.86 -35.84 10.21
CA LYS A 619 -2.38 -37.14 10.74
C LYS A 619 -1.12 -36.97 11.58
N LEU A 620 -0.15 -36.18 11.15
CA LEU A 620 1.05 -35.89 11.95
C LEU A 620 0.70 -35.21 13.28
N ARG A 621 -0.20 -34.23 13.27
CA ARG A 621 -0.68 -33.56 14.48
C ARG A 621 -1.44 -34.51 15.42
N GLN A 622 -2.22 -35.44 14.88
CA GLN A 622 -2.88 -36.47 15.68
C GLN A 622 -1.86 -37.34 16.42
N VAL A 623 -0.76 -37.72 15.76
CA VAL A 623 0.32 -38.50 16.44
C VAL A 623 0.99 -37.70 17.54
N CYS A 624 1.23 -36.39 17.34
CA CYS A 624 1.77 -35.50 18.36
C CYS A 624 0.87 -35.44 19.60
N CYS A 625 -0.46 -35.37 19.40
CA CYS A 625 -1.44 -35.32 20.48
C CYS A 625 -1.54 -36.65 21.23
N HIS A 626 -1.85 -37.72 20.49
CA HIS A 626 -1.97 -39.07 21.02
C HIS A 626 -1.99 -40.14 19.90
N PRO A 627 -1.19 -41.19 19.98
CA PRO A 627 -1.16 -42.24 18.95
C PRO A 627 -2.52 -42.88 18.61
N SER A 628 -3.43 -43.01 19.57
CA SER A 628 -4.78 -43.60 19.37
C SER A 628 -5.73 -42.71 18.54
N LEU A 629 -5.36 -41.45 18.28
CA LEU A 629 -6.16 -40.60 17.39
C LEU A 629 -5.96 -40.95 15.91
N LEU A 630 -4.87 -41.64 15.59
CA LEU A 630 -4.54 -42.02 14.23
C LEU A 630 -5.31 -43.29 13.84
N ASN A 631 -6.09 -43.20 12.77
CA ASN A 631 -6.65 -44.41 12.15
C ASN A 631 -5.58 -45.05 11.26
N LEU A 632 -4.93 -46.10 11.77
CA LEU A 632 -3.84 -46.79 11.10
C LEU A 632 -4.27 -47.43 9.77
N ASP A 633 -5.56 -47.82 9.62
CA ASP A 633 -6.10 -48.41 8.39
C ASP A 633 -6.24 -47.36 7.26
N SER A 634 -6.23 -46.06 7.59
CA SER A 634 -6.29 -44.95 6.63
C SER A 634 -4.93 -44.53 6.08
N LEU A 635 -3.85 -45.16 6.52
CA LEU A 635 -2.50 -44.82 6.03
C LEU A 635 -2.25 -45.53 4.68
N PRO A 636 -1.52 -44.91 3.76
CA PRO A 636 -1.03 -45.56 2.56
C PRO A 636 -0.22 -46.81 2.95
N LYS A 637 -0.46 -47.97 2.30
CA LYS A 637 0.25 -49.20 2.60
C LYS A 637 1.73 -49.02 2.23
N GLY A 638 2.59 -48.75 3.20
CA GLY A 638 4.03 -48.64 3.04
C GLY A 638 4.75 -49.83 3.71
N LYS A 639 6.02 -50.04 3.36
CA LYS A 639 6.86 -51.13 3.87
C LYS A 639 7.12 -51.09 5.39
N ASN A 640 6.76 -50.02 6.11
CA ASN A 640 7.09 -49.80 7.52
C ASN A 640 5.85 -49.42 8.39
N THR A 641 4.76 -50.22 8.34
CA THR A 641 3.65 -50.03 9.29
C THR A 641 4.07 -50.50 10.70
N VAL A 642 4.54 -49.57 11.52
CA VAL A 642 4.80 -49.83 12.94
C VAL A 642 3.48 -49.74 13.71
N LYS A 643 2.99 -50.88 14.23
CA LYS A 643 1.92 -50.86 15.25
C LYS A 643 2.56 -50.64 16.60
N PRO A 644 2.24 -49.52 17.30
CA PRO A 644 2.79 -49.28 18.63
C PRO A 644 2.31 -50.34 19.58
N LYS A 645 3.21 -50.84 20.43
CA LYS A 645 2.89 -51.84 21.45
C LYS A 645 2.07 -51.24 22.61
N THR A 646 2.31 -49.97 22.88
CA THR A 646 1.61 -49.18 23.89
C THR A 646 1.08 -47.90 23.30
N MET A 647 -0.16 -47.52 23.70
CA MET A 647 -0.80 -46.26 23.23
C MET A 647 -0.63 -45.18 24.27
N HIS A 648 0.60 -44.82 24.62
CA HIS A 648 0.93 -43.74 25.55
C HIS A 648 1.31 -42.45 24.80
N SER A 649 0.95 -41.30 25.38
CA SER A 649 1.34 -39.99 24.87
C SER A 649 2.07 -39.20 25.96
N ALA A 650 3.33 -38.86 25.69
CA ALA A 650 4.14 -38.05 26.60
C ALA A 650 3.44 -36.72 26.96
N LYS A 651 2.76 -36.11 25.96
CA LYS A 651 2.02 -34.87 26.15
C LYS A 651 0.80 -35.05 27.07
N LEU A 652 0.08 -36.17 26.97
CA LEU A 652 -1.05 -36.44 27.84
C LEU A 652 -0.59 -36.71 29.29
N ASP A 653 0.48 -37.49 29.46
CA ASP A 653 1.03 -37.79 30.78
C ASP A 653 1.52 -36.49 31.46
N TYR A 654 2.26 -35.64 30.76
CA TYR A 654 2.64 -34.31 31.27
C TYR A 654 1.43 -33.44 31.63
N LEU A 655 0.38 -33.40 30.78
CA LEU A 655 -0.81 -32.62 31.04
C LEU A 655 -1.46 -33.07 32.37
N ILE A 656 -1.64 -34.38 32.53
CA ILE A 656 -2.34 -34.92 33.71
C ILE A 656 -1.55 -34.66 35.00
N GLU A 657 -0.23 -34.90 34.99
CA GLU A 657 0.65 -34.58 36.13
C GLU A 657 0.52 -33.08 36.49
N THR A 658 0.71 -32.20 35.52
CA THR A 658 0.64 -30.74 35.71
C THR A 658 -0.73 -30.28 36.21
N VAL A 659 -1.82 -30.80 35.64
CA VAL A 659 -3.19 -30.41 36.04
C VAL A 659 -3.50 -30.91 37.44
N THR A 660 -3.03 -32.09 37.83
CA THR A 660 -3.18 -32.64 39.20
C THR A 660 -2.54 -31.70 40.20
N ASP A 661 -1.33 -31.25 39.96
CA ASP A 661 -0.63 -30.33 40.85
C ASP A 661 -1.32 -28.97 40.91
N MET A 662 -1.74 -28.40 39.78
CA MET A 662 -2.46 -27.13 39.70
C MET A 662 -3.81 -27.17 40.46
N VAL A 663 -4.53 -28.28 40.34
CA VAL A 663 -5.80 -28.46 41.05
C VAL A 663 -5.57 -28.61 42.57
N ALA A 664 -4.51 -29.30 42.98
CA ALA A 664 -4.11 -29.39 44.37
C ALA A 664 -3.73 -28.01 44.96
N GLU A 665 -3.17 -27.11 44.15
CA GLU A 665 -2.90 -25.71 44.52
C GLU A 665 -4.20 -24.85 44.55
N GLY A 666 -5.36 -25.39 44.18
CA GLY A 666 -6.63 -24.65 44.13
C GLY A 666 -6.82 -23.80 42.88
N ARG A 667 -6.05 -24.02 41.83
CA ARG A 667 -6.18 -23.31 40.57
C ARG A 667 -7.39 -23.77 39.76
N LYS A 668 -7.90 -22.88 38.89
CA LYS A 668 -8.99 -23.14 37.96
C LYS A 668 -8.45 -23.19 36.54
N VAL A 669 -8.57 -24.38 35.92
CA VAL A 669 -7.88 -24.68 34.68
C VAL A 669 -8.83 -24.81 33.49
N LEU A 670 -8.57 -24.07 32.40
CA LEU A 670 -9.21 -24.26 31.09
C LEU A 670 -8.28 -25.08 30.20
N ILE A 671 -8.79 -26.14 29.61
CA ILE A 671 -8.00 -26.95 28.66
C ILE A 671 -8.68 -26.89 27.30
N PHE A 672 -7.96 -26.38 26.33
CA PHE A 672 -8.38 -26.26 24.93
C PHE A 672 -7.71 -27.31 24.06
N SER A 673 -8.49 -27.95 23.18
CA SER A 673 -8.00 -28.78 22.08
C SER A 673 -8.88 -28.63 20.85
N GLN A 674 -8.30 -28.72 19.67
CA GLN A 674 -9.08 -28.75 18.43
C GLN A 674 -9.75 -30.11 18.22
N PHE A 675 -9.19 -31.21 18.79
CA PHE A 675 -9.69 -32.56 18.64
C PHE A 675 -10.65 -32.89 19.76
N THR A 676 -11.95 -33.06 19.44
CA THR A 676 -12.94 -33.53 20.41
C THR A 676 -12.67 -34.95 20.90
N SER A 677 -12.03 -35.79 20.09
CA SER A 677 -11.54 -37.13 20.47
C SER A 677 -10.40 -37.04 21.49
N MET A 678 -9.51 -36.05 21.39
CA MET A 678 -8.48 -35.82 22.41
C MET A 678 -9.10 -35.39 23.75
N LEU A 679 -10.09 -34.48 23.70
CA LEU A 679 -10.82 -34.14 24.94
C LEU A 679 -11.49 -35.33 25.59
N ALA A 680 -11.89 -36.37 24.83
CA ALA A 680 -12.42 -37.60 25.40
C ALA A 680 -11.34 -38.45 26.08
N LEU A 681 -10.12 -38.46 25.58
CA LEU A 681 -8.99 -39.14 26.24
C LEU A 681 -8.56 -38.40 27.50
N ILE A 682 -8.52 -37.07 27.47
CA ILE A 682 -8.23 -36.24 28.66
C ILE A 682 -9.33 -36.48 29.72
N GLU A 683 -10.61 -36.53 29.35
CA GLU A 683 -11.75 -36.83 30.23
C GLU A 683 -11.56 -38.18 30.95
N GLN A 684 -11.20 -39.24 30.20
CA GLN A 684 -10.96 -40.58 30.80
C GLN A 684 -9.84 -40.55 31.83
N ARG A 685 -8.75 -39.83 31.53
CA ARG A 685 -7.59 -39.72 32.46
C ARG A 685 -7.93 -38.88 33.68
N LEU A 686 -8.65 -37.75 33.55
CA LEU A 686 -9.10 -36.96 34.69
C LEU A 686 -10.04 -37.74 35.60
N GLN A 687 -10.93 -38.58 35.03
CA GLN A 687 -11.78 -39.48 35.78
C GLN A 687 -10.99 -40.50 36.59
N SER A 688 -9.91 -41.09 35.98
CA SER A 688 -9.05 -42.02 36.68
C SER A 688 -8.30 -41.40 37.87
N GLU A 689 -8.01 -40.11 37.80
CA GLU A 689 -7.36 -39.30 38.84
C GLU A 689 -8.41 -38.69 39.84
N ASN A 690 -9.69 -38.97 39.70
CA ASN A 690 -10.77 -38.39 40.50
C ASN A 690 -10.87 -36.85 40.44
N ILE A 691 -10.45 -36.24 39.34
CA ILE A 691 -10.52 -34.80 39.15
C ILE A 691 -11.84 -34.43 38.46
N GLY A 692 -12.62 -33.57 39.15
CA GLY A 692 -13.90 -33.07 38.63
C GLY A 692 -13.69 -32.13 37.42
N PHE A 693 -14.52 -32.24 36.41
CA PHE A 693 -14.44 -31.38 35.23
C PHE A 693 -15.83 -31.14 34.62
N SER A 694 -15.92 -30.01 33.87
CA SER A 694 -16.99 -29.74 32.92
C SER A 694 -16.46 -29.89 31.50
N LYS A 695 -17.37 -30.09 30.51
CA LYS A 695 -17.00 -30.24 29.09
C LYS A 695 -17.91 -29.48 28.15
N LEU A 696 -17.29 -28.69 27.25
CA LEU A 696 -17.99 -27.91 26.22
C LEU A 696 -17.47 -28.23 24.83
N THR A 697 -18.32 -28.83 24.01
CA THR A 697 -18.06 -29.14 22.60
C THR A 697 -19.21 -28.69 21.72
N GLY A 698 -19.10 -28.82 20.41
CA GLY A 698 -20.18 -28.52 19.47
C GLY A 698 -21.44 -29.37 19.70
N LYS A 699 -21.32 -30.53 20.37
CA LYS A 699 -22.41 -31.45 20.67
C LYS A 699 -23.07 -31.22 22.03
N THR A 700 -22.51 -30.33 22.89
CA THR A 700 -23.05 -30.07 24.23
C THR A 700 -24.39 -29.33 24.13
N LYS A 701 -25.47 -30.00 24.58
CA LYS A 701 -26.85 -29.43 24.54
C LYS A 701 -27.09 -28.46 25.67
N LYS A 702 -26.60 -28.71 26.89
CA LYS A 702 -26.81 -27.92 28.12
C LYS A 702 -25.55 -27.08 28.40
N ARG A 703 -25.31 -26.08 27.56
CA ARG A 703 -24.11 -25.27 27.66
C ARG A 703 -24.03 -24.41 28.92
N SER A 704 -25.18 -23.83 29.35
CA SER A 704 -25.27 -22.99 30.52
C SER A 704 -24.93 -23.74 31.80
N GLU A 705 -25.45 -24.99 31.97
CA GLU A 705 -25.15 -25.82 33.14
C GLU A 705 -23.65 -26.15 33.25
N ALA A 706 -23.00 -26.47 32.11
CA ALA A 706 -21.56 -26.78 32.09
C ALA A 706 -20.69 -25.57 32.45
N ILE A 707 -21.10 -24.38 32.03
CA ILE A 707 -20.42 -23.12 32.35
C ILE A 707 -20.62 -22.75 33.82
N GLU A 708 -21.86 -22.88 34.33
CA GLU A 708 -22.22 -22.56 35.71
C GLU A 708 -21.50 -23.47 36.70
N ALA A 709 -21.41 -24.79 36.43
CA ALA A 709 -20.69 -25.73 37.27
C ALA A 709 -19.21 -25.35 37.43
N PHE A 710 -18.57 -24.83 36.40
CA PHE A 710 -17.20 -24.36 36.49
C PHE A 710 -17.09 -22.98 37.16
N GLN A 711 -17.99 -22.03 36.83
CA GLN A 711 -17.97 -20.70 37.43
C GLN A 711 -18.29 -20.68 38.90
N SER A 712 -19.25 -21.52 39.34
CA SER A 712 -19.59 -21.69 40.76
C SER A 712 -18.50 -22.44 41.57
N GLY A 713 -17.50 -22.99 40.90
CA GLY A 713 -16.41 -23.72 41.55
C GLY A 713 -16.71 -25.16 41.88
N GLN A 714 -17.82 -25.72 41.41
CA GLN A 714 -18.17 -27.16 41.63
C GLN A 714 -17.11 -28.08 41.01
N VAL A 715 -16.47 -27.63 39.89
CA VAL A 715 -15.40 -28.38 39.23
C VAL A 715 -14.18 -27.48 38.97
N PRO A 716 -12.95 -27.97 39.16
CA PRO A 716 -11.73 -27.18 38.96
C PRO A 716 -11.27 -27.09 37.49
N VAL A 717 -11.70 -28.02 36.64
CA VAL A 717 -11.24 -28.14 35.26
C VAL A 717 -12.37 -27.96 34.27
N PHE A 718 -12.12 -27.24 33.16
CA PHE A 718 -13.08 -27.09 32.09
C PHE A 718 -12.45 -27.50 30.75
N LEU A 719 -12.94 -28.59 30.15
CA LEU A 719 -12.53 -29.09 28.86
C LEU A 719 -13.32 -28.43 27.75
N ILE A 720 -12.65 -27.73 26.82
CA ILE A 720 -13.31 -26.91 25.82
C ILE A 720 -12.74 -27.21 24.44
N SER A 721 -13.58 -27.53 23.46
CA SER A 721 -13.10 -27.58 22.08
C SER A 721 -12.84 -26.18 21.55
N LEU A 722 -11.72 -25.94 20.86
CA LEU A 722 -11.28 -24.62 20.40
C LEU A 722 -12.38 -23.92 19.60
N LYS A 723 -13.08 -24.64 18.72
CA LYS A 723 -14.23 -24.11 17.95
C LYS A 723 -15.44 -23.73 18.82
N ALA A 724 -15.71 -24.45 19.89
CA ALA A 724 -16.82 -24.14 20.80
C ALA A 724 -16.46 -23.04 21.80
N GLY A 725 -15.19 -22.96 22.18
CA GLY A 725 -14.63 -21.94 23.05
C GLY A 725 -14.46 -20.57 22.39
N GLY A 726 -14.44 -20.51 21.06
CA GLY A 726 -14.22 -19.26 20.29
C GLY A 726 -15.33 -18.23 20.36
N VAL A 727 -16.41 -18.42 21.17
CA VAL A 727 -17.57 -17.54 21.06
C VAL A 727 -18.19 -17.20 22.42
N GLY A 728 -17.97 -15.95 22.88
CA GLY A 728 -18.81 -15.26 23.86
C GLY A 728 -18.81 -15.74 25.28
N LEU A 729 -17.93 -16.64 25.68
CA LEU A 729 -17.88 -17.13 27.05
C LEU A 729 -17.14 -16.12 27.96
N ASN A 730 -17.66 -15.92 29.17
CA ASN A 730 -16.96 -15.24 30.24
C ASN A 730 -16.48 -16.27 31.26
N LEU A 731 -15.16 -16.45 31.41
CA LEU A 731 -14.57 -17.48 32.28
C LEU A 731 -13.49 -16.86 33.18
N THR A 732 -13.76 -15.69 33.75
CA THR A 732 -12.85 -14.94 34.63
C THR A 732 -12.50 -15.65 35.94
N THR A 733 -13.20 -16.70 36.30
CA THR A 733 -12.86 -17.54 37.46
C THR A 733 -11.61 -18.39 37.20
N ALA A 734 -11.22 -18.59 35.94
CA ALA A 734 -10.02 -19.33 35.57
C ALA A 734 -8.76 -18.42 35.63
N ASP A 735 -7.73 -18.93 36.25
CA ASP A 735 -6.39 -18.31 36.29
C ASP A 735 -5.36 -19.06 35.44
N THR A 736 -5.73 -20.22 34.90
CA THR A 736 -4.84 -21.04 34.06
C THR A 736 -5.53 -21.50 32.80
N VAL A 737 -4.84 -21.33 31.66
CA VAL A 737 -5.28 -21.75 30.32
C VAL A 737 -4.23 -22.67 29.72
N ILE A 738 -4.62 -23.86 29.28
CA ILE A 738 -3.74 -24.83 28.64
C ILE A 738 -4.23 -25.08 27.20
N HIS A 739 -3.42 -24.72 26.21
CA HIS A 739 -3.57 -25.13 24.82
C HIS A 739 -2.84 -26.45 24.63
N TYR A 740 -3.59 -27.54 24.50
CA TYR A 740 -3.03 -28.89 24.39
C TYR A 740 -2.32 -29.09 23.05
N ASP A 741 -2.88 -28.54 21.96
CA ASP A 741 -2.33 -28.61 20.63
C ASP A 741 -2.36 -27.23 19.95
N PRO A 742 -1.28 -26.80 19.24
CA PRO A 742 -1.23 -25.51 18.58
C PRO A 742 -2.18 -25.44 17.37
N TRP A 743 -2.78 -24.28 17.16
CA TRP A 743 -3.69 -24.02 16.04
C TRP A 743 -2.97 -23.19 14.96
N TRP A 744 -3.34 -23.37 13.68
CA TRP A 744 -2.79 -22.60 12.55
C TRP A 744 -2.98 -21.09 12.66
N ASN A 745 -4.03 -20.65 13.33
CA ASN A 745 -4.37 -19.26 13.53
C ASN A 745 -4.13 -18.84 14.97
N PRO A 746 -3.08 -18.07 15.31
CA PRO A 746 -2.78 -17.62 16.66
C PRO A 746 -3.91 -16.80 17.27
N ALA A 747 -4.63 -15.99 16.46
CA ALA A 747 -5.74 -15.18 16.92
C ALA A 747 -6.87 -16.01 17.57
N ALA A 748 -7.09 -17.25 17.13
CA ALA A 748 -8.09 -18.13 17.73
C ALA A 748 -7.64 -18.67 19.11
N GLU A 749 -6.33 -18.88 19.32
CA GLU A 749 -5.77 -19.25 20.63
C GLU A 749 -5.83 -18.06 21.61
N ASP A 750 -5.46 -16.87 21.13
CA ASP A 750 -5.56 -15.65 21.92
C ASP A 750 -7.00 -15.34 22.27
N GLN A 751 -7.93 -15.52 21.34
CA GLN A 751 -9.35 -15.38 21.58
C GLN A 751 -9.85 -16.37 22.67
N ALA A 752 -9.36 -17.61 22.67
CA ALA A 752 -9.70 -18.60 23.68
C ALA A 752 -9.11 -18.23 25.06
N SER A 753 -7.86 -17.80 25.12
CA SER A 753 -7.19 -17.37 26.35
C SER A 753 -7.80 -16.11 26.95
N ASP A 754 -8.28 -15.21 26.09
CA ASP A 754 -8.94 -13.95 26.49
C ASP A 754 -10.31 -14.14 27.13
N ARG A 755 -10.82 -15.38 27.23
CA ARG A 755 -11.99 -15.73 28.03
C ARG A 755 -11.69 -15.68 29.51
N ALA A 756 -10.49 -16.01 29.93
CA ALA A 756 -10.01 -15.90 31.29
C ALA A 756 -9.42 -14.51 31.56
N TRP A 757 -8.63 -13.96 30.61
CA TRP A 757 -7.97 -12.67 30.76
C TRP A 757 -8.80 -11.53 30.18
N ARG A 758 -9.72 -11.02 30.99
CA ARG A 758 -10.62 -9.92 30.62
C ARG A 758 -11.03 -9.09 31.85
N ILE A 759 -11.67 -7.97 31.65
CA ILE A 759 -12.17 -7.11 32.73
C ILE A 759 -13.01 -7.93 33.69
N GLY A 760 -12.67 -7.86 34.99
CA GLY A 760 -13.25 -8.67 36.06
C GLY A 760 -12.37 -9.85 36.47
N GLN A 761 -11.19 -10.03 35.90
CA GLN A 761 -10.15 -10.93 36.36
C GLN A 761 -9.31 -10.24 37.46
N ASP A 762 -9.14 -10.88 38.58
CA ASP A 762 -8.40 -10.40 39.76
C ASP A 762 -7.07 -11.15 40.00
N LYS A 763 -6.82 -12.24 39.25
CA LYS A 763 -5.64 -13.08 39.39
C LYS A 763 -4.78 -13.03 38.12
N PRO A 764 -3.44 -13.17 38.23
CA PRO A 764 -2.57 -13.38 37.10
C PRO A 764 -3.01 -14.59 36.28
N VAL A 765 -3.04 -14.47 34.97
CA VAL A 765 -3.45 -15.55 34.07
C VAL A 765 -2.21 -16.16 33.41
N PHE A 766 -2.08 -17.47 33.58
CA PHE A 766 -0.98 -18.25 32.95
C PHE A 766 -1.53 -19.04 31.78
N VAL A 767 -0.90 -18.87 30.61
CA VAL A 767 -1.26 -19.55 29.38
C VAL A 767 -0.16 -20.51 28.99
N TYR A 768 -0.43 -21.82 29.10
CA TYR A 768 0.51 -22.87 28.72
C TYR A 768 0.21 -23.34 27.30
N LYS A 769 1.22 -23.38 26.45
CA LYS A 769 1.15 -23.97 25.12
C LYS A 769 2.01 -25.24 25.09
N LEU A 770 1.37 -26.41 24.99
CA LEU A 770 2.08 -27.68 24.96
C LEU A 770 2.51 -27.99 23.52
N ILE A 771 3.81 -28.13 23.32
CA ILE A 771 4.43 -28.29 22.00
C ILE A 771 5.27 -29.53 22.00
N THR A 772 5.05 -30.41 21.03
CA THR A 772 5.89 -31.60 20.84
C THR A 772 7.16 -31.21 20.09
N ASN A 773 8.32 -31.46 20.70
CA ASN A 773 9.63 -31.20 20.13
C ASN A 773 9.86 -31.99 18.84
N GLN A 774 10.67 -31.44 17.95
CA GLN A 774 11.08 -32.05 16.67
C GLN A 774 9.89 -32.54 15.83
N SER A 775 8.79 -31.80 15.87
CA SER A 775 7.55 -32.19 15.21
C SER A 775 6.95 -31.06 14.38
N ILE A 776 5.88 -31.41 13.68
CA ILE A 776 5.07 -30.43 12.92
C ILE A 776 4.51 -29.30 13.81
N GLU A 777 4.34 -29.53 15.13
CA GLU A 777 3.81 -28.51 16.04
C GLU A 777 4.78 -27.36 16.26
N GLU A 778 6.07 -27.65 16.34
CA GLU A 778 7.13 -26.64 16.43
C GLU A 778 7.16 -25.78 15.15
N LYS A 779 7.07 -26.40 13.97
CA LYS A 779 6.99 -25.70 12.68
C LYS A 779 5.74 -24.81 12.57
N ILE A 780 4.60 -25.28 13.10
CA ILE A 780 3.37 -24.48 13.17
C ILE A 780 3.54 -23.25 14.07
N LEU A 781 4.25 -23.39 15.18
CA LEU A 781 4.51 -22.26 16.08
C LEU A 781 5.37 -21.19 15.40
N ASP A 782 6.41 -21.57 14.67
CA ASP A 782 7.24 -20.65 13.89
C ASP A 782 6.42 -19.90 12.82
N MET A 783 5.52 -20.61 12.15
CA MET A 783 4.58 -19.99 11.21
C MET A 783 3.58 -19.04 11.90
N GLN A 784 3.13 -19.35 13.12
CA GLN A 784 2.26 -18.46 13.89
C GLN A 784 2.97 -17.14 14.23
N LYS A 785 4.23 -17.19 14.67
CA LYS A 785 5.06 -16.02 15.01
C LYS A 785 5.16 -15.08 13.80
N ASN A 786 5.49 -15.63 12.64
CA ASN A 786 5.59 -14.88 11.40
C ASN A 786 4.24 -14.23 10.97
N LYS A 787 3.11 -14.93 11.13
CA LYS A 787 1.77 -14.39 10.81
C LYS A 787 1.34 -13.29 11.78
N ALA A 788 1.65 -13.43 13.07
CA ALA A 788 1.34 -12.42 14.08
C ALA A 788 2.07 -11.11 13.81
N GLU A 789 3.35 -11.17 13.43
CA GLU A 789 4.17 -10.02 13.04
C GLU A 789 3.57 -9.28 11.83
N LEU A 790 3.11 -10.00 10.79
CA LEU A 790 2.46 -9.41 9.63
C LEU A 790 1.15 -8.70 10.01
N ALA A 791 0.28 -9.37 10.77
CA ALA A 791 -0.98 -8.78 11.21
C ALA A 791 -0.75 -7.53 12.06
N GLN A 792 0.22 -7.56 12.95
CA GLN A 792 0.59 -6.43 13.80
C GLN A 792 1.20 -5.29 12.98
N SER A 793 2.04 -5.57 11.97
CA SER A 793 2.67 -4.56 11.12
C SER A 793 1.68 -3.77 10.25
N ILE A 794 0.54 -4.36 9.89
CA ILE A 794 -0.51 -3.70 9.11
C ILE A 794 -1.45 -2.88 10.00
N LEU A 795 -1.63 -3.32 11.23
CA LEU A 795 -2.51 -2.69 12.22
C LEU A 795 -1.77 -1.68 13.12
N SER A 796 -0.44 -1.71 13.15
CA SER A 796 0.49 -0.75 13.77
C SER A 796 1.47 -0.23 12.73
N THR A 797 2.02 0.97 12.92
CA THR A 797 2.84 1.70 11.94
C THR A 797 4.26 1.14 11.69
N ASP A 798 4.68 0.06 12.36
CA ASP A 798 6.06 -0.44 12.30
C ASP A 798 6.17 -1.92 11.88
N HIS A 799 7.11 -2.18 10.96
CA HIS A 799 7.77 -3.42 10.49
C HIS A 799 7.17 -4.27 9.34
N GLU A 800 8.12 -4.89 8.60
CA GLU A 800 7.98 -5.65 7.36
C GLU A 800 7.67 -7.15 7.60
N GLY A 801 6.87 -7.77 6.74
CA GLY A 801 6.72 -9.22 6.70
C GLY A 801 5.67 -9.75 5.71
N ASP A 802 6.07 -10.64 4.81
CA ASP A 802 5.27 -11.24 3.73
C ASP A 802 5.03 -12.73 4.00
N ILE A 803 3.81 -13.27 3.93
CA ILE A 803 3.63 -14.73 4.01
C ILE A 803 2.46 -15.24 3.18
N LYS A 804 2.77 -15.78 2.00
CA LYS A 804 2.14 -16.97 1.43
C LYS A 804 3.21 -18.07 1.40
N LEU A 805 2.95 -19.20 2.08
CA LEU A 805 3.81 -20.36 1.96
C LEU A 805 3.92 -20.77 0.50
N SER A 806 5.13 -20.79 0.00
CA SER A 806 5.50 -21.36 -1.30
C SER A 806 5.31 -22.89 -1.28
N GLU A 807 5.34 -23.54 -2.45
CA GLU A 807 5.33 -24.99 -2.54
C GLU A 807 6.46 -25.64 -1.75
N ASP A 808 7.66 -25.02 -1.77
CA ASP A 808 8.83 -25.47 -1.03
C ASP A 808 8.64 -25.34 0.49
N GLU A 809 8.01 -24.29 0.97
CA GLU A 809 7.71 -24.13 2.40
C GLU A 809 6.65 -25.15 2.86
N TRP A 810 5.63 -25.43 2.05
CA TRP A 810 4.67 -26.49 2.35
C TRP A 810 5.33 -27.88 2.41
N LEU A 811 6.21 -28.18 1.48
CA LEU A 811 6.98 -29.42 1.47
C LEU A 811 7.98 -29.48 2.63
N GLY A 812 8.58 -28.36 2.99
CA GLY A 812 9.49 -28.22 4.13
C GLY A 812 8.85 -28.58 5.47
N LEU A 813 7.52 -28.54 5.60
CA LEU A 813 6.81 -28.99 6.80
C LEU A 813 6.98 -30.52 7.04
N PHE A 814 7.23 -31.29 5.99
CA PHE A 814 7.46 -32.74 6.07
C PHE A 814 8.93 -33.14 6.16
N ASP A 815 9.86 -32.17 6.10
CA ASP A 815 11.28 -32.47 6.20
C ASP A 815 11.66 -32.89 7.63
N LYS A 816 12.67 -33.79 7.73
CA LYS A 816 13.21 -34.20 9.02
C LYS A 816 13.90 -33.00 9.70
N PHE A 817 13.72 -32.85 11.01
CA PHE A 817 14.48 -31.92 11.81
C PHE A 817 15.97 -32.28 11.76
N LEU A 818 16.77 -31.54 10.99
CA LEU A 818 18.22 -31.58 11.07
C LEU A 818 18.59 -30.63 12.19
N GLY A 819 19.11 -31.16 13.29
CA GLY A 819 19.46 -30.40 14.50
C GLY A 819 20.22 -29.10 14.15
N TYR A 820 19.96 -28.05 14.86
CA TYR A 820 20.41 -26.67 14.67
C TYR A 820 21.94 -26.47 14.46
N VAL A 821 22.76 -27.50 14.58
CA VAL A 821 24.23 -27.44 14.41
C VAL A 821 24.66 -27.24 12.96
N LEU A 822 23.86 -27.62 11.98
CA LEU A 822 24.22 -27.46 10.54
C LEU A 822 23.64 -26.18 9.89
N MET A 823 22.51 -25.63 10.35
CA MET A 823 21.97 -24.37 9.81
C MET A 823 22.79 -23.14 10.24
N GLY A 824 23.37 -23.15 11.44
CA GLY A 824 24.30 -22.10 11.88
C GLY A 824 25.59 -22.02 11.07
N MET A 825 26.01 -23.11 10.42
CA MET A 825 27.17 -23.12 9.52
C MET A 825 26.86 -22.69 8.09
N ILE A 826 25.64 -22.92 7.60
CA ILE A 826 25.23 -22.52 6.24
C ILE A 826 24.93 -21.00 6.18
N HIS A 827 24.39 -20.42 7.24
CA HIS A 827 24.19 -18.95 7.31
C HIS A 827 25.50 -18.19 7.54
N ARG A 828 26.49 -18.74 8.25
CA ARG A 828 27.82 -18.12 8.37
C ARG A 828 28.63 -18.14 7.08
N ASN A 829 28.48 -19.14 6.24
CA ASN A 829 29.17 -19.21 4.95
C ASN A 829 28.57 -18.37 3.82
N ARG A 830 27.33 -17.90 3.93
CA ARG A 830 26.75 -16.94 2.95
C ARG A 830 27.13 -15.49 3.22
N PHE A 831 27.57 -15.15 4.43
CA PHE A 831 28.01 -13.79 4.78
C PHE A 831 29.52 -13.53 4.55
N ASN A 832 30.34 -14.58 4.32
CA ASN A 832 31.76 -14.44 4.09
C ASN A 832 32.20 -14.46 2.61
N LEU A 833 31.26 -14.42 1.64
CA LEU A 833 31.59 -14.43 0.19
C LEU A 833 31.26 -13.11 -0.53
N THR A 834 31.02 -12.01 0.20
CA THR A 834 30.77 -10.69 -0.39
C THR A 834 31.74 -9.59 0.09
N PHE A 835 32.93 -9.96 0.59
CA PHE A 835 34.03 -9.02 0.80
C PHE A 835 35.35 -9.70 0.44
N SER A 836 35.72 -9.71 -0.83
CA SER A 836 37.08 -9.64 -1.39
C SER A 836 37.02 -9.18 -2.83
#